data_d9e099123da4ac71d5ecc11e2ddec120
#
_entry.id   d9e099123da4ac71d5ecc11e2ddec120
#
_cell.length_a   1.000
_cell.length_b   1.000
_cell.length_c   1.000
_cell.angle_alpha   90.00
_cell.angle_beta   90.00
_cell.angle_gamma   90.00
#
_symmetry.space_group_name_H-M   'P 1'
#
loop_
_entity.id
_entity.type
_entity.pdbx_description
1 polymer ?
#
loop_
_entity_poly.entity_id
_entity_poly.type
_entity_poly.pdbx_seq_one_letter_code
_entity_poly.pdbx_strand_id
1 'polypeptide(L)'
;MLQRQTILEPFPVMEQPGVERLREGGPLVTQSRYQLWDGRNAPPVERRELRAGRLTALLEEGDLRYIRVDGVEVVRRIYVAVRDEVWNTIPATYSDFAYDIAPDHFTIRLRASHRYQQINVDWQGSISGNADGTIRYAMDAVANNAFRYCKIGFNIHHPPQEAGRPYRSKGPDGVSRGELPLVIEPQRNDNGRLTALFPPYDSLEIDHDDGLTVRFAFEGDLFEMQDHRNWTDGNYKSYGTPLSIPWPMDATSGERFHQVVSVSVTGNPAKPVDGAEPRLDLGRSTDQSLPAIGLGMASHEGSLSAREVDLLRRLRPDHLRVDLYLAESWPKPLARALEAAQALGAKLELALFVTDEAEAQLDALARELAAAKPSVARVLVFYGGKAFSTGQGATPGKFVGLARERLKGAVGGVPFIGGTNQFFAELNRDPPEVAAMDGVVYSINPQVHAADDESLVENLEAQAATVATARSFSGDLPISVSPITLAARTGPYPAGPPKPGGLPPQVDVRQASLFGAGWTAVSVKYLAASRVASITYYETSGWRGVVEVDGGSPMPEQFPSSPGAVFPVYHVLRDLADLKAGKLVDVKVSEPLLVDGLALRENGKNHVILANLTPRTQVATISPFEARNLRVRQLNDETAPQAIADPEQFRNSGTVVSALDGRLRLELGPYAVARIDEA
;
A
#
# COMPACT_ATOMS: atom_id res chain seq x y z
N MET A 1 28.62 -21.44 3.10
CA MET A 1 29.49 -20.24 3.08
C MET A 1 28.61 -19.09 2.73
N LEU A 2 28.24 -18.27 3.72
CA LEU A 2 27.43 -17.06 3.53
C LEU A 2 28.31 -16.06 2.78
N GLN A 3 28.00 -15.81 1.51
CA GLN A 3 28.59 -14.70 0.78
C GLN A 3 28.02 -13.41 1.35
N ARG A 4 28.91 -12.54 1.81
CA ARG A 4 28.57 -11.17 2.20
C ARG A 4 28.00 -10.46 0.99
N GLN A 5 26.70 -10.17 1.04
CA GLN A 5 26.10 -9.22 0.10
C GLN A 5 26.76 -7.86 0.33
N THR A 6 27.17 -7.25 -0.76
CA THR A 6 27.75 -5.91 -0.76
C THR A 6 26.72 -4.94 -0.20
N ILE A 7 27.02 -4.36 0.95
CA ILE A 7 26.25 -3.29 1.56
C ILE A 7 26.36 -2.10 0.60
N LEU A 8 25.25 -1.74 -0.04
CA LEU A 8 25.15 -0.45 -0.72
C LEU A 8 25.20 0.62 0.38
N GLU A 9 26.25 1.43 0.36
CA GLU A 9 26.38 2.58 1.25
C GLU A 9 25.13 3.47 1.13
N PRO A 10 24.64 4.04 2.23
CA PRO A 10 23.54 5.01 2.17
C PRO A 10 24.00 6.20 1.31
N PHE A 11 23.14 6.61 0.38
CA PHE A 11 23.37 7.81 -0.41
C PHE A 11 23.70 8.99 0.51
N PRO A 12 24.71 9.82 0.17
CA PRO A 12 25.03 10.99 0.96
C PRO A 12 23.78 11.89 1.08
N VAL A 13 23.53 12.33 2.29
CA VAL A 13 22.54 13.40 2.55
C VAL A 13 23.00 14.61 1.75
N MET A 14 22.21 15.01 0.74
CA MET A 14 22.50 16.21 -0.03
C MET A 14 22.39 17.40 0.93
N GLU A 15 23.47 18.13 1.16
CA GLU A 15 23.43 19.45 1.78
C GLU A 15 22.50 20.34 0.94
N GLN A 16 21.49 20.89 1.58
CA GLN A 16 20.56 21.82 0.93
C GLN A 16 21.30 23.10 0.57
N PRO A 17 21.17 23.62 -0.66
CA PRO A 17 21.64 24.97 -0.97
C PRO A 17 20.91 25.98 -0.08
N GLY A 18 21.65 26.97 0.44
CA GLY A 18 21.17 27.97 1.39
C GLY A 18 19.86 28.62 0.91
N VAL A 19 18.85 28.54 1.74
CA VAL A 19 17.50 29.09 1.47
C VAL A 19 17.52 30.59 1.75
N GLU A 20 17.47 31.40 0.70
CA GLU A 20 17.03 32.80 0.83
C GLU A 20 15.58 32.83 1.31
N ARG A 21 15.31 33.56 2.39
CA ARG A 21 13.96 33.73 2.96
C ARG A 21 13.02 34.37 1.92
N LEU A 22 12.11 33.58 1.38
CA LEU A 22 10.97 34.08 0.61
C LEU A 22 9.94 34.67 1.59
N ARG A 23 9.33 35.79 1.17
CA ARG A 23 8.33 36.57 1.92
C ARG A 23 7.08 35.73 2.17
N GLU A 24 6.37 36.00 3.27
CA GLU A 24 5.07 35.42 3.61
C GLU A 24 4.11 35.51 2.41
N GLY A 25 3.55 34.32 2.00
CA GLY A 25 2.56 34.22 0.94
C GLY A 25 3.15 34.16 -0.48
N GLY A 26 3.95 33.16 -0.79
CA GLY A 26 4.29 32.84 -2.19
C GLY A 26 3.03 32.53 -3.02
N PRO A 27 3.05 32.73 -4.35
CA PRO A 27 1.91 32.41 -5.20
C PRO A 27 1.57 30.93 -5.11
N LEU A 28 0.26 30.60 -5.09
CA LEU A 28 -0.20 29.21 -5.18
C LEU A 28 0.35 28.57 -6.46
N VAL A 29 0.91 27.39 -6.32
CA VAL A 29 1.34 26.58 -7.48
C VAL A 29 0.10 26.11 -8.20
N THR A 30 -0.04 26.50 -9.46
CA THR A 30 -1.14 26.01 -10.31
C THR A 30 -0.84 24.58 -10.71
N GLN A 31 -1.66 23.64 -10.23
CA GLN A 31 -1.61 22.24 -10.59
C GLN A 31 -2.61 21.94 -11.70
N SER A 32 -2.23 21.04 -12.63
CA SER A 32 -3.20 20.47 -13.57
C SER A 32 -4.19 19.58 -12.82
N ARG A 33 -5.35 19.32 -13.42
CA ARG A 33 -6.31 18.38 -12.81
C ARG A 33 -5.73 16.99 -12.58
N TYR A 34 -4.81 16.53 -13.44
CA TYR A 34 -4.14 15.24 -13.29
C TYR A 34 -3.21 15.25 -12.06
N GLN A 35 -2.48 16.33 -11.85
CA GLN A 35 -1.67 16.49 -10.65
C GLN A 35 -2.53 16.52 -9.38
N LEU A 36 -3.72 17.14 -9.43
CA LEU A 36 -4.68 17.07 -8.33
C LEU A 36 -5.22 15.66 -8.12
N TRP A 37 -5.45 14.89 -9.20
CA TRP A 37 -5.99 13.54 -9.11
C TRP A 37 -5.03 12.56 -8.47
N ASP A 38 -3.82 12.40 -9.05
CA ASP A 38 -2.84 11.38 -8.65
C ASP A 38 -1.39 11.89 -8.55
N GLY A 39 -1.17 13.19 -8.58
CA GLY A 39 0.16 13.80 -8.47
C GLY A 39 0.96 13.82 -9.78
N ARG A 40 0.54 13.11 -10.82
CA ARG A 40 1.23 13.04 -12.12
C ARG A 40 0.66 14.09 -13.08
N ASN A 41 1.48 14.62 -13.97
CA ASN A 41 1.02 15.57 -14.98
C ASN A 41 0.76 14.85 -16.32
N ALA A 42 -0.02 13.78 -16.28
CA ALA A 42 -0.37 12.96 -17.44
C ALA A 42 -1.80 12.43 -17.29
N PRO A 43 -2.52 12.23 -18.39
CA PRO A 43 -3.82 11.57 -18.35
C PRO A 43 -3.67 10.12 -17.83
N PRO A 44 -4.74 9.54 -17.27
CA PRO A 44 -4.77 8.13 -16.91
C PRO A 44 -4.44 7.23 -18.12
N VAL A 45 -3.84 6.08 -17.84
CA VAL A 45 -3.53 5.08 -18.88
C VAL A 45 -4.80 4.64 -19.59
N GLU A 46 -4.73 4.57 -20.93
CA GLU A 46 -5.87 4.09 -21.73
C GLU A 46 -6.12 2.60 -21.47
N ARG A 47 -7.38 2.26 -21.28
CA ARG A 47 -7.84 0.88 -21.10
C ARG A 47 -8.81 0.49 -22.20
N ARG A 48 -8.66 -0.73 -22.67
CA ARG A 48 -9.55 -1.31 -23.67
C ARG A 48 -10.27 -2.52 -23.09
N GLU A 49 -11.58 -2.51 -23.23
CA GLU A 49 -12.39 -3.68 -22.90
C GLU A 49 -12.22 -4.75 -23.99
N LEU A 50 -12.00 -5.97 -23.54
CA LEU A 50 -11.86 -7.15 -24.38
C LEU A 50 -12.91 -8.17 -23.99
N ARG A 51 -13.33 -8.97 -24.98
CA ARG A 51 -14.28 -10.06 -24.75
C ARG A 51 -13.86 -11.32 -25.47
N ALA A 52 -13.93 -12.45 -24.80
CA ALA A 52 -13.69 -13.79 -25.31
C ALA A 52 -14.85 -14.70 -24.87
N GLY A 53 -15.89 -14.74 -25.65
CA GLY A 53 -17.14 -15.40 -25.29
C GLY A 53 -17.72 -14.86 -23.99
N ARG A 54 -17.68 -15.66 -22.93
CA ARG A 54 -18.12 -15.28 -21.56
C ARG A 54 -17.09 -14.49 -20.76
N LEU A 55 -15.84 -14.53 -21.18
CA LEU A 55 -14.77 -13.80 -20.50
C LEU A 55 -14.75 -12.33 -20.94
N THR A 56 -14.59 -11.46 -19.97
CA THR A 56 -14.24 -10.05 -20.19
C THR A 56 -12.91 -9.74 -19.51
N ALA A 57 -12.16 -8.81 -20.06
CA ALA A 57 -10.89 -8.34 -19.51
C ALA A 57 -10.66 -6.87 -19.86
N LEU A 58 -9.75 -6.21 -19.17
CA LEU A 58 -9.22 -4.90 -19.54
C LEU A 58 -7.78 -5.07 -20.02
N LEU A 59 -7.48 -4.53 -21.20
CA LEU A 59 -6.11 -4.34 -21.65
C LEU A 59 -5.64 -2.96 -21.20
N GLU A 60 -4.53 -2.93 -20.46
CA GLU A 60 -3.84 -1.73 -20.01
C GLU A 60 -2.37 -1.84 -20.42
N GLU A 61 -1.95 -1.07 -21.43
CA GLU A 61 -0.65 -1.28 -22.08
C GLU A 61 -0.45 -2.75 -22.51
N GLY A 62 0.48 -3.48 -21.90
CA GLY A 62 0.71 -4.92 -22.14
C GLY A 62 0.06 -5.85 -21.11
N ASP A 63 -0.70 -5.34 -20.17
CA ASP A 63 -1.29 -6.09 -19.07
C ASP A 63 -2.75 -6.46 -19.36
N LEU A 64 -3.14 -7.68 -19.00
CA LEU A 64 -4.54 -8.05 -18.89
C LEU A 64 -4.98 -7.93 -17.44
N ARG A 65 -6.00 -7.11 -17.17
CA ARG A 65 -6.54 -6.91 -15.83
C ARG A 65 -7.99 -7.35 -15.74
N TYR A 66 -8.39 -7.75 -14.54
CA TYR A 66 -9.76 -8.06 -14.16
C TYR A 66 -10.46 -8.99 -15.15
N ILE A 67 -9.83 -10.15 -15.40
CA ILE A 67 -10.51 -11.20 -16.21
C ILE A 67 -11.67 -11.71 -15.40
N ARG A 68 -12.88 -11.60 -15.97
CA ARG A 68 -14.14 -11.98 -15.34
C ARG A 68 -14.91 -12.97 -16.18
N VAL A 69 -15.62 -13.87 -15.53
CA VAL A 69 -16.59 -14.79 -16.12
C VAL A 69 -17.98 -14.35 -15.68
N ASP A 70 -18.82 -13.90 -16.63
CA ASP A 70 -20.15 -13.38 -16.32
C ASP A 70 -20.16 -12.39 -15.14
N GLY A 71 -19.16 -11.51 -15.08
CA GLY A 71 -18.98 -10.49 -14.05
C GLY A 71 -18.18 -10.93 -12.81
N VAL A 72 -17.99 -12.23 -12.57
CA VAL A 72 -17.17 -12.74 -11.44
C VAL A 72 -15.69 -12.69 -11.79
N GLU A 73 -14.90 -11.97 -11.00
CA GLU A 73 -13.44 -11.88 -11.19
C GLU A 73 -12.77 -13.23 -10.92
N VAL A 74 -11.95 -13.69 -11.87
CA VAL A 74 -11.21 -14.96 -11.80
C VAL A 74 -9.70 -14.78 -11.96
N VAL A 75 -9.25 -13.66 -12.50
CA VAL A 75 -7.83 -13.27 -12.54
C VAL A 75 -7.76 -11.76 -12.38
N ARG A 76 -6.92 -11.30 -11.45
CA ARG A 76 -6.71 -9.89 -11.22
C ARG A 76 -5.81 -9.23 -12.27
N ARG A 77 -4.68 -9.87 -12.60
CA ARG A 77 -3.70 -9.34 -13.56
C ARG A 77 -2.85 -10.44 -14.17
N ILE A 78 -2.52 -10.32 -15.46
CA ILE A 78 -1.46 -11.09 -16.14
C ILE A 78 -0.52 -10.08 -16.78
N TYR A 79 0.76 -10.13 -16.45
CA TYR A 79 1.77 -9.22 -16.97
C TYR A 79 3.15 -9.87 -17.05
N VAL A 80 4.06 -9.27 -17.84
CA VAL A 80 5.47 -9.67 -17.93
C VAL A 80 6.32 -8.78 -17.05
N ALA A 81 7.18 -9.37 -16.23
CA ALA A 81 8.16 -8.63 -15.43
C ALA A 81 9.59 -9.01 -15.81
N VAL A 82 10.47 -8.00 -15.82
CA VAL A 82 11.93 -8.16 -15.81
C VAL A 82 12.44 -7.54 -14.53
N ARG A 83 13.19 -8.33 -13.72
CA ARG A 83 13.76 -7.88 -12.44
C ARG A 83 15.25 -8.02 -12.44
N ASP A 84 15.96 -6.97 -12.01
CA ASP A 84 17.41 -6.96 -11.89
C ASP A 84 17.91 -7.93 -10.80
N GLU A 85 19.22 -8.00 -10.61
CA GLU A 85 19.87 -8.91 -9.66
C GLU A 85 19.55 -8.60 -8.18
N VAL A 86 18.94 -7.45 -7.87
CA VAL A 86 18.53 -7.02 -6.53
C VAL A 86 17.01 -6.82 -6.41
N TRP A 87 16.24 -7.44 -7.33
CA TRP A 87 14.77 -7.47 -7.32
C TRP A 87 14.06 -6.19 -7.74
N ASN A 88 14.75 -5.12 -8.17
CA ASN A 88 14.04 -3.97 -8.74
C ASN A 88 13.33 -4.39 -10.04
N THR A 89 12.12 -3.91 -10.24
CA THR A 89 11.40 -4.09 -11.51
C THR A 89 11.92 -3.10 -12.54
N ILE A 90 12.31 -3.59 -13.71
CA ILE A 90 12.71 -2.73 -14.84
C ILE A 90 11.46 -2.43 -15.66
N PRO A 91 10.99 -1.17 -15.72
CA PRO A 91 9.78 -0.81 -16.45
C PRO A 91 9.85 -1.20 -17.93
N ALA A 92 8.72 -1.63 -18.49
CA ALA A 92 8.57 -1.86 -19.92
C ALA A 92 8.32 -0.56 -20.67
N THR A 93 8.81 -0.49 -21.90
CA THR A 93 8.34 0.48 -22.91
C THR A 93 7.65 -0.30 -24.01
N TYR A 94 6.36 -0.08 -24.18
CA TYR A 94 5.53 -0.78 -25.17
C TYR A 94 5.46 -0.04 -26.49
N SER A 95 5.37 -0.79 -27.60
CA SER A 95 5.25 -0.27 -28.96
C SER A 95 4.55 -1.26 -29.89
N ASP A 96 4.30 -0.84 -31.13
CA ASP A 96 3.85 -1.66 -32.27
C ASP A 96 2.59 -2.49 -31.96
N PHE A 97 1.63 -1.87 -31.28
CA PHE A 97 0.34 -2.52 -31.03
C PHE A 97 -0.44 -2.74 -32.33
N ALA A 98 -0.87 -3.97 -32.55
CA ALA A 98 -1.81 -4.34 -33.60
C ALA A 98 -3.01 -5.03 -32.95
N TYR A 99 -4.22 -4.55 -33.27
CA TYR A 99 -5.47 -5.01 -32.68
C TYR A 99 -6.36 -5.61 -33.77
N ASP A 100 -6.92 -6.78 -33.47
CA ASP A 100 -8.04 -7.38 -34.15
C ASP A 100 -9.05 -7.76 -33.07
N ILE A 101 -10.08 -6.93 -32.90
CA ILE A 101 -11.05 -7.04 -31.79
C ILE A 101 -12.45 -7.15 -32.38
N ALA A 102 -13.13 -8.23 -32.07
CA ALA A 102 -14.51 -8.54 -32.40
C ALA A 102 -15.37 -8.61 -31.11
N PRO A 103 -16.71 -8.71 -31.23
CA PRO A 103 -17.59 -8.73 -30.07
C PRO A 103 -17.39 -9.89 -29.10
N ASP A 104 -16.81 -11.01 -29.51
CA ASP A 104 -16.65 -12.24 -28.73
C ASP A 104 -15.25 -12.87 -28.81
N HIS A 105 -14.33 -12.29 -29.60
CA HIS A 105 -12.95 -12.71 -29.68
C HIS A 105 -12.01 -11.54 -29.99
N PHE A 106 -10.72 -11.72 -29.76
CA PHE A 106 -9.70 -10.73 -30.05
C PHE A 106 -8.32 -11.36 -30.32
N THR A 107 -7.49 -10.64 -31.07
CA THR A 107 -6.06 -10.89 -31.16
C THR A 107 -5.30 -9.58 -31.08
N ILE A 108 -4.31 -9.53 -30.19
CA ILE A 108 -3.47 -8.36 -29.97
C ILE A 108 -2.02 -8.79 -30.11
N ARG A 109 -1.25 -8.02 -30.83
CA ARG A 109 0.21 -8.16 -30.89
C ARG A 109 0.85 -6.87 -30.41
N LEU A 110 1.97 -7.00 -29.73
CA LEU A 110 2.70 -5.85 -29.20
C LEU A 110 4.20 -6.17 -29.15
N ARG A 111 5.00 -5.13 -29.03
CA ARG A 111 6.41 -5.22 -28.66
C ARG A 111 6.65 -4.48 -27.36
N ALA A 112 7.61 -4.97 -26.58
CA ALA A 112 8.07 -4.30 -25.39
C ALA A 112 9.57 -4.38 -25.24
N SER A 113 10.14 -3.42 -24.53
CA SER A 113 11.56 -3.36 -24.24
C SER A 113 11.80 -2.96 -22.80
N HIS A 114 12.82 -3.57 -22.18
CA HIS A 114 13.30 -3.21 -20.84
C HIS A 114 14.77 -2.77 -20.95
N ARG A 115 15.09 -1.58 -20.40
CA ARG A 115 16.42 -0.96 -20.51
C ARG A 115 16.85 -0.40 -19.18
N TYR A 116 17.92 -0.97 -18.62
CA TYR A 116 18.57 -0.45 -17.43
C TYR A 116 19.99 -1.01 -17.30
N GLN A 117 21.00 -0.14 -17.30
CA GLN A 117 22.42 -0.54 -17.27
C GLN A 117 22.73 -1.61 -18.33
N GLN A 118 23.10 -2.84 -17.91
CA GLN A 118 23.39 -3.96 -18.80
C GLN A 118 22.11 -4.70 -19.25
N ILE A 119 21.00 -4.51 -18.55
CA ILE A 119 19.74 -5.15 -18.88
C ILE A 119 19.18 -4.54 -20.17
N ASN A 120 19.07 -5.37 -21.17
CA ASN A 120 18.58 -5.02 -22.49
C ASN A 120 17.78 -6.21 -23.03
N VAL A 121 16.48 -6.21 -22.75
CA VAL A 121 15.55 -7.27 -23.13
C VAL A 121 14.50 -6.69 -24.06
N ASP A 122 14.30 -7.31 -25.20
CA ASP A 122 13.18 -7.07 -26.11
C ASP A 122 12.28 -8.29 -26.15
N TRP A 123 10.97 -8.08 -26.22
CA TRP A 123 10.05 -9.19 -26.38
C TRP A 123 8.84 -8.81 -27.24
N GLN A 124 8.25 -9.84 -27.86
CA GLN A 124 7.00 -9.76 -28.58
C GLN A 124 5.91 -10.45 -27.78
N GLY A 125 4.78 -9.78 -27.66
CA GLY A 125 3.58 -10.31 -27.02
C GLY A 125 2.51 -10.67 -28.03
N SER A 126 1.84 -11.79 -27.82
CA SER A 126 0.65 -12.18 -28.55
C SER A 126 -0.44 -12.58 -27.57
N ILE A 127 -1.52 -11.81 -27.54
CA ILE A 127 -2.68 -12.05 -26.67
C ILE A 127 -3.86 -12.39 -27.55
N SER A 128 -4.53 -13.50 -27.29
CA SER A 128 -5.74 -13.89 -28.00
C SER A 128 -6.83 -14.34 -27.03
N GLY A 129 -8.07 -14.03 -27.35
CA GLY A 129 -9.25 -14.52 -26.68
C GLY A 129 -10.21 -15.09 -27.70
N ASN A 130 -10.73 -16.29 -27.44
CA ASN A 130 -11.62 -17.01 -28.34
C ASN A 130 -13.06 -17.04 -27.83
N ALA A 131 -14.01 -17.22 -28.73
CA ALA A 131 -15.45 -17.30 -28.40
C ALA A 131 -15.81 -18.50 -27.48
N ASP A 132 -14.92 -19.49 -27.35
CA ASP A 132 -15.06 -20.63 -26.41
C ASP A 132 -14.74 -20.27 -24.94
N GLY A 133 -14.30 -19.02 -24.67
CA GLY A 133 -13.91 -18.58 -23.34
C GLY A 133 -12.48 -18.95 -22.97
N THR A 134 -11.58 -19.05 -23.94
CA THR A 134 -10.13 -19.26 -23.71
C THR A 134 -9.38 -17.98 -23.99
N ILE A 135 -8.51 -17.56 -23.06
CA ILE A 135 -7.54 -16.47 -23.24
C ILE A 135 -6.13 -17.06 -23.24
N ARG A 136 -5.30 -16.68 -24.19
CA ARG A 136 -3.90 -17.10 -24.29
C ARG A 136 -3.00 -15.88 -24.42
N TYR A 137 -1.95 -15.82 -23.61
CA TYR A 137 -0.94 -14.77 -23.66
C TYR A 137 0.44 -15.44 -23.83
N ALA A 138 1.13 -15.16 -24.93
CA ALA A 138 2.47 -15.63 -25.22
C ALA A 138 3.48 -14.50 -25.19
N MET A 139 4.67 -14.75 -24.69
CA MET A 139 5.84 -13.86 -24.66
C MET A 139 7.02 -14.58 -25.32
N ASP A 140 7.64 -13.93 -26.31
CA ASP A 140 8.89 -14.34 -26.92
C ASP A 140 9.93 -13.24 -26.71
N ALA A 141 10.91 -13.48 -25.80
CA ALA A 141 11.89 -12.49 -25.40
C ALA A 141 13.31 -12.88 -25.83
N VAL A 142 14.17 -11.87 -25.98
CA VAL A 142 15.60 -12.01 -26.24
C VAL A 142 16.41 -11.07 -25.36
N ALA A 143 17.44 -11.60 -24.71
CA ALA A 143 18.48 -10.81 -24.05
C ALA A 143 19.48 -10.31 -25.08
N ASN A 144 19.57 -9.00 -25.31
CA ASN A 144 20.48 -8.41 -26.28
C ASN A 144 21.91 -8.25 -25.73
N ASN A 145 22.11 -8.29 -24.44
CA ASN A 145 23.38 -8.24 -23.73
C ASN A 145 23.50 -9.39 -22.72
N ALA A 146 24.69 -9.64 -22.22
CA ALA A 146 24.87 -10.45 -21.02
C ALA A 146 24.59 -9.59 -19.76
N PHE A 147 23.80 -10.10 -18.82
CA PHE A 147 23.46 -9.44 -17.55
C PHE A 147 23.01 -10.44 -16.50
N ARG A 148 22.92 -10.00 -15.25
CA ARG A 148 22.34 -10.78 -14.15
C ARG A 148 20.92 -10.32 -13.85
N TYR A 149 20.05 -11.27 -13.49
CA TYR A 149 18.64 -11.00 -13.23
C TYR A 149 18.05 -11.98 -12.20
N CYS A 150 16.98 -11.53 -11.53
CA CYS A 150 16.20 -12.40 -10.64
C CYS A 150 15.02 -13.04 -11.37
N LYS A 151 14.34 -12.32 -12.26
CA LYS A 151 13.14 -12.80 -12.96
C LYS A 151 13.01 -12.21 -14.37
N ILE A 152 12.60 -13.04 -15.33
CA ILE A 152 12.09 -12.66 -16.64
C ILE A 152 10.91 -13.59 -16.95
N GLY A 153 9.69 -13.05 -17.05
CA GLY A 153 8.54 -13.85 -17.41
C GLY A 153 7.21 -13.36 -16.85
N PHE A 154 6.20 -14.20 -17.05
CA PHE A 154 4.85 -13.91 -16.61
C PHE A 154 4.68 -13.95 -15.10
N ASN A 155 3.80 -13.04 -14.66
CA ASN A 155 3.22 -13.00 -13.33
C ASN A 155 1.71 -12.97 -13.47
N ILE A 156 1.01 -13.78 -12.70
CA ILE A 156 -0.43 -13.86 -12.65
C ILE A 156 -0.87 -13.55 -11.22
N HIS A 157 -1.67 -12.51 -11.06
CA HIS A 157 -2.30 -12.19 -9.80
C HIS A 157 -3.68 -12.85 -9.73
N HIS A 158 -3.88 -13.65 -8.70
CA HIS A 158 -5.17 -14.25 -8.37
C HIS A 158 -5.86 -13.39 -7.31
N PRO A 159 -7.17 -13.13 -7.43
CA PRO A 159 -7.88 -12.28 -6.46
C PRO A 159 -7.78 -12.85 -5.04
N PRO A 160 -7.72 -12.00 -4.00
CA PRO A 160 -7.65 -12.47 -2.61
C PRO A 160 -8.93 -13.18 -2.16
N GLN A 161 -10.05 -13.02 -2.89
CA GLN A 161 -11.30 -13.75 -2.69
C GLN A 161 -11.19 -15.25 -2.99
N GLU A 162 -10.06 -15.70 -3.53
CA GLU A 162 -9.77 -17.11 -3.70
C GLU A 162 -9.27 -17.80 -2.41
N ALA A 163 -9.08 -17.05 -1.33
CA ALA A 163 -8.77 -17.60 -0.02
C ALA A 163 -9.80 -18.67 0.41
N GLY A 164 -9.32 -19.84 0.80
CA GLY A 164 -10.14 -21.00 1.17
C GLY A 164 -10.66 -21.82 -0.01
N ARG A 165 -10.44 -21.42 -1.27
CA ARG A 165 -10.89 -22.19 -2.43
C ARG A 165 -10.01 -23.41 -2.67
N PRO A 166 -10.61 -24.54 -3.08
CA PRO A 166 -9.88 -25.73 -3.48
C PRO A 166 -9.04 -25.48 -4.73
N TYR A 167 -7.82 -26.00 -4.72
CA TYR A 167 -6.95 -25.98 -5.89
C TYR A 167 -6.47 -27.39 -6.25
N ARG A 168 -6.10 -27.57 -7.51
CA ARG A 168 -5.35 -28.71 -8.01
C ARG A 168 -4.24 -28.23 -8.94
N SER A 169 -2.99 -28.47 -8.56
CA SER A 169 -1.82 -28.21 -9.41
C SER A 169 -1.20 -29.50 -9.90
N LYS A 170 -0.57 -29.45 -11.08
CA LYS A 170 0.18 -30.55 -11.64
C LYS A 170 1.52 -30.03 -12.11
N GLY A 171 2.58 -30.75 -11.81
CA GLY A 171 3.95 -30.49 -12.22
C GLY A 171 4.81 -31.75 -12.26
N PRO A 172 6.14 -31.62 -12.37
CA PRO A 172 7.06 -32.76 -12.43
C PRO A 172 6.95 -33.71 -11.23
N ASP A 173 6.68 -33.16 -10.04
CA ASP A 173 6.55 -33.95 -8.79
C ASP A 173 5.17 -34.59 -8.61
N GLY A 174 4.30 -34.48 -9.62
CA GLY A 174 2.98 -35.08 -9.61
C GLY A 174 1.85 -34.04 -9.42
N VAL A 175 0.76 -34.47 -8.79
CA VAL A 175 -0.43 -33.65 -8.54
C VAL A 175 -0.48 -33.25 -7.06
N SER A 176 -0.57 -31.97 -6.80
CA SER A 176 -0.86 -31.42 -5.47
C SER A 176 -2.32 -30.95 -5.40
N ARG A 177 -2.95 -31.08 -4.23
CA ARG A 177 -4.32 -30.62 -3.96
C ARG A 177 -4.39 -30.02 -2.57
N GLY A 178 -5.21 -28.99 -2.40
CA GLY A 178 -5.42 -28.34 -1.12
C GLY A 178 -6.41 -27.20 -1.26
N GLU A 179 -6.38 -26.32 -0.29
CA GLU A 179 -7.13 -25.07 -0.31
C GLU A 179 -6.14 -23.89 -0.23
N LEU A 180 -6.42 -22.81 -0.93
CA LEU A 180 -5.62 -21.59 -0.81
C LEU A 180 -5.75 -21.03 0.61
N PRO A 181 -4.65 -20.62 1.27
CA PRO A 181 -4.66 -20.32 2.69
C PRO A 181 -5.55 -19.11 3.04
N LEU A 182 -6.47 -19.27 4.00
CA LEU A 182 -7.26 -18.17 4.58
C LEU A 182 -6.36 -17.20 5.36
N VAL A 183 -5.52 -17.75 6.23
CA VAL A 183 -4.48 -17.03 6.95
C VAL A 183 -3.26 -16.96 6.06
N ILE A 184 -2.58 -15.81 6.06
CA ILE A 184 -1.40 -15.62 5.20
C ILE A 184 -0.32 -16.64 5.54
N GLU A 185 0.01 -17.49 4.58
CA GLU A 185 1.06 -18.49 4.76
C GLU A 185 2.44 -17.82 4.73
N PRO A 186 3.29 -18.04 5.74
CA PRO A 186 4.61 -17.42 5.77
C PRO A 186 5.52 -17.98 4.68
N GLN A 187 6.18 -17.10 3.95
CA GLN A 187 7.27 -17.52 3.07
C GLN A 187 8.50 -17.86 3.91
N ARG A 188 8.75 -19.13 4.14
CA ARG A 188 9.87 -19.61 4.94
C ARG A 188 11.14 -19.74 4.11
N ASN A 189 12.27 -19.71 4.79
CA ASN A 189 13.58 -19.99 4.17
C ASN A 189 14.11 -21.31 4.70
N ASP A 190 13.87 -22.39 3.94
CA ASP A 190 14.36 -23.72 4.27
C ASP A 190 15.72 -23.96 3.62
N ASN A 191 16.79 -23.94 4.44
CA ASN A 191 18.17 -24.15 3.99
C ASN A 191 18.63 -23.22 2.86
N GLY A 192 18.23 -21.94 2.92
CA GLY A 192 18.58 -20.94 1.91
C GLY A 192 17.65 -20.91 0.70
N ARG A 193 16.54 -21.64 0.72
CA ARG A 193 15.52 -21.66 -0.33
C ARG A 193 14.20 -21.09 0.21
N LEU A 194 13.64 -20.12 -0.50
CA LEU A 194 12.31 -19.62 -0.19
C LEU A 194 11.25 -20.64 -0.58
N THR A 195 10.24 -20.83 0.27
CA THR A 195 9.16 -21.78 0.03
C THR A 195 8.02 -21.13 -0.75
N ALA A 196 7.46 -21.87 -1.71
CA ALA A 196 6.17 -21.61 -2.35
C ALA A 196 5.04 -22.29 -1.56
N LEU A 197 3.78 -21.97 -1.88
CA LEU A 197 2.60 -22.59 -1.24
C LEU A 197 2.51 -24.09 -1.51
N PHE A 198 2.93 -24.52 -2.69
CA PHE A 198 2.96 -25.93 -3.12
C PHE A 198 4.04 -26.12 -4.21
N PRO A 199 4.41 -27.38 -4.56
CA PRO A 199 5.47 -27.67 -5.53
C PRO A 199 5.26 -26.98 -6.88
N PRO A 200 6.33 -26.65 -7.63
CA PRO A 200 6.25 -26.03 -8.95
C PRO A 200 5.36 -26.83 -9.93
N TYR A 201 4.65 -26.14 -10.79
CA TYR A 201 3.63 -26.70 -11.66
C TYR A 201 3.66 -26.11 -13.08
N ASP A 202 3.10 -26.87 -14.03
CA ASP A 202 2.78 -26.46 -15.40
C ASP A 202 1.26 -26.26 -15.62
N SER A 203 0.43 -26.68 -14.68
CA SER A 203 -1.00 -26.38 -14.68
C SER A 203 -1.57 -26.22 -13.29
N LEU A 204 -2.57 -25.33 -13.17
CA LEU A 204 -3.28 -25.03 -11.94
C LEU A 204 -4.77 -24.95 -12.24
N GLU A 205 -5.59 -25.55 -11.39
CA GLU A 205 -7.05 -25.39 -11.39
C GLU A 205 -7.49 -24.86 -10.04
N ILE A 206 -8.41 -23.90 -10.05
CA ILE A 206 -9.02 -23.34 -8.85
C ILE A 206 -10.52 -23.47 -9.00
N ASP A 207 -11.15 -24.13 -8.02
CA ASP A 207 -12.58 -24.33 -7.99
C ASP A 207 -13.26 -23.17 -7.29
N HIS A 208 -14.12 -22.48 -8.02
CA HIS A 208 -14.99 -21.43 -7.48
C HIS A 208 -16.31 -22.02 -6.99
N ASP A 209 -16.98 -21.32 -6.10
CA ASP A 209 -18.30 -21.69 -5.64
C ASP A 209 -19.24 -21.89 -6.83
N ASP A 210 -20.17 -22.84 -6.72
CA ASP A 210 -21.22 -23.08 -7.70
C ASP A 210 -20.80 -23.81 -9.00
N GLY A 211 -19.68 -24.54 -9.00
CA GLY A 211 -19.30 -25.40 -10.09
C GLY A 211 -18.56 -24.71 -11.24
N LEU A 212 -18.04 -23.51 -11.02
CA LEU A 212 -17.09 -22.86 -11.91
C LEU A 212 -15.68 -23.28 -11.56
N THR A 213 -14.92 -23.82 -12.52
CA THR A 213 -13.49 -24.12 -12.38
C THR A 213 -12.70 -23.28 -13.37
N VAL A 214 -11.69 -22.59 -12.87
CA VAL A 214 -10.72 -21.83 -13.67
C VAL A 214 -9.44 -22.65 -13.80
N ARG A 215 -9.00 -22.85 -15.04
CA ARG A 215 -7.80 -23.58 -15.35
C ARG A 215 -6.75 -22.67 -15.98
N PHE A 216 -5.55 -22.76 -15.44
CA PHE A 216 -4.33 -22.17 -15.97
C PHE A 216 -3.44 -23.26 -16.53
N ALA A 217 -2.90 -23.04 -17.74
CA ALA A 217 -1.88 -23.89 -18.32
C ALA A 217 -0.68 -23.03 -18.71
N PHE A 218 0.52 -23.53 -18.43
CA PHE A 218 1.78 -22.80 -18.61
C PHE A 218 2.69 -23.60 -19.53
N GLU A 219 3.37 -22.88 -20.45
CA GLU A 219 4.35 -23.46 -21.34
C GLU A 219 5.67 -22.66 -21.22
N GLY A 220 6.79 -23.33 -21.45
CA GLY A 220 8.13 -22.74 -21.52
C GLY A 220 8.85 -22.61 -20.19
N ASP A 221 8.14 -22.68 -19.07
CA ASP A 221 8.73 -22.68 -17.72
C ASP A 221 7.78 -23.36 -16.71
N LEU A 222 8.31 -23.71 -15.55
CA LEU A 222 7.49 -24.07 -14.40
C LEU A 222 7.11 -22.82 -13.63
N PHE A 223 5.93 -22.85 -13.02
CA PHE A 223 5.42 -21.78 -12.17
C PHE A 223 5.32 -22.22 -10.72
N GLU A 224 5.37 -21.28 -9.83
CA GLU A 224 5.07 -21.48 -8.41
C GLU A 224 4.14 -20.40 -7.91
N MET A 225 3.46 -20.65 -6.79
CA MET A 225 2.55 -19.68 -6.18
C MET A 225 3.06 -19.21 -4.82
N GLN A 226 2.95 -17.92 -4.59
CA GLN A 226 3.19 -17.28 -3.30
C GLN A 226 1.96 -16.52 -2.81
N ASP A 227 1.83 -16.46 -1.50
CA ASP A 227 0.84 -15.59 -0.85
C ASP A 227 1.42 -14.18 -0.70
N HIS A 228 1.12 -13.32 -1.68
CA HIS A 228 1.64 -11.96 -1.73
C HIS A 228 1.05 -11.02 -0.67
N ARG A 229 -0.03 -11.44 0.02
CA ARG A 229 -0.55 -10.70 1.17
C ARG A 229 0.49 -10.55 2.28
N ASN A 230 1.55 -11.39 2.31
CA ASN A 230 2.74 -11.20 3.13
C ASN A 230 3.35 -9.79 3.00
N TRP A 231 3.29 -9.20 1.82
CA TRP A 231 3.80 -7.84 1.56
C TRP A 231 2.68 -6.80 1.42
N THR A 232 1.48 -7.15 1.88
CA THR A 232 0.28 -6.34 1.78
C THR A 232 -0.23 -6.17 0.33
N ASP A 233 0.19 -7.00 -0.61
CA ASP A 233 -0.40 -7.06 -1.94
C ASP A 233 -1.74 -7.79 -1.89
N GLY A 234 -2.75 -7.28 -2.60
CA GLY A 234 -4.11 -7.84 -2.62
C GLY A 234 -4.24 -9.06 -3.55
N ASN A 235 -3.36 -10.07 -3.44
CA ASN A 235 -3.39 -11.22 -4.34
C ASN A 235 -2.58 -12.42 -3.84
N TYR A 236 -2.87 -13.60 -4.41
CA TYR A 236 -1.91 -14.69 -4.56
C TYR A 236 -1.22 -14.51 -5.91
N LYS A 237 0.02 -14.92 -6.05
CA LYS A 237 0.78 -14.71 -7.27
C LYS A 237 1.42 -15.99 -7.79
N SER A 238 1.00 -16.40 -9.00
CA SER A 238 1.72 -17.38 -9.80
C SER A 238 2.79 -16.71 -10.65
N TYR A 239 3.99 -17.25 -10.73
CA TYR A 239 5.07 -16.70 -11.57
C TYR A 239 6.07 -17.79 -11.96
N GLY A 240 6.67 -17.68 -13.13
CA GLY A 240 7.87 -18.37 -13.58
C GLY A 240 9.10 -17.46 -13.37
N THR A 241 10.26 -17.91 -13.14
CA THR A 241 10.83 -19.20 -12.83
C THR A 241 10.75 -19.46 -11.33
N PRO A 242 10.66 -20.71 -10.84
CA PRO A 242 10.59 -21.01 -9.40
C PRO A 242 11.77 -20.49 -8.60
N LEU A 243 11.54 -20.00 -7.37
CA LEU A 243 12.60 -19.52 -6.45
C LEU A 243 13.50 -20.63 -5.91
N SER A 244 13.12 -21.89 -6.12
CA SER A 244 13.99 -23.04 -5.87
C SER A 244 15.20 -23.09 -6.80
N ILE A 245 15.15 -22.42 -7.96
CA ILE A 245 16.29 -22.18 -8.84
C ILE A 245 17.11 -21.04 -8.27
N PRO A 246 18.44 -21.20 -8.09
CA PRO A 246 19.29 -20.17 -7.54
C PRO A 246 19.20 -18.84 -8.33
N TRP A 247 19.11 -17.76 -7.61
CA TRP A 247 19.10 -16.40 -8.15
C TRP A 247 20.18 -15.54 -7.46
N PRO A 248 20.69 -14.47 -8.11
CA PRO A 248 20.41 -14.07 -9.48
C PRO A 248 21.00 -15.03 -10.51
N MET A 249 20.30 -15.15 -11.65
CA MET A 249 20.71 -15.94 -12.80
C MET A 249 21.52 -15.07 -13.78
N ASP A 250 22.31 -15.73 -14.62
CA ASP A 250 23.06 -15.06 -15.68
C ASP A 250 22.38 -15.27 -17.03
N ALA A 251 22.05 -14.18 -17.72
CA ALA A 251 21.62 -14.18 -19.12
C ALA A 251 22.81 -13.96 -20.04
N THR A 252 22.86 -14.70 -21.16
CA THR A 252 23.85 -14.50 -22.22
C THR A 252 23.26 -13.68 -23.37
N SER A 253 24.11 -12.96 -24.12
CA SER A 253 23.65 -12.22 -25.30
C SER A 253 23.08 -13.19 -26.35
N GLY A 254 21.85 -12.92 -26.83
CA GLY A 254 21.12 -13.76 -27.77
C GLY A 254 20.28 -14.85 -27.12
N GLU A 255 20.30 -14.98 -25.79
CA GLU A 255 19.46 -15.95 -25.06
C GLU A 255 17.99 -15.63 -25.25
N ARG A 256 17.19 -16.68 -25.45
CA ARG A 256 15.75 -16.55 -25.70
C ARG A 256 14.94 -17.09 -24.54
N PHE A 257 13.87 -16.40 -24.23
CA PHE A 257 12.88 -16.80 -23.22
C PHE A 257 11.53 -16.91 -23.92
N HIS A 258 10.86 -18.01 -23.74
CA HIS A 258 9.52 -18.23 -24.27
C HIS A 258 8.62 -18.73 -23.13
N GLN A 259 7.50 -18.02 -22.92
CA GLN A 259 6.49 -18.45 -21.95
C GLN A 259 5.10 -18.20 -22.52
N VAL A 260 4.16 -19.08 -22.14
CA VAL A 260 2.74 -18.95 -22.47
C VAL A 260 1.90 -19.19 -21.24
N VAL A 261 0.90 -18.34 -21.05
CA VAL A 261 -0.17 -18.51 -20.07
C VAL A 261 -1.49 -18.66 -20.81
N SER A 262 -2.21 -19.75 -20.55
CA SER A 262 -3.56 -19.98 -21.07
C SER A 262 -4.54 -20.05 -19.91
N VAL A 263 -5.64 -19.30 -19.99
CA VAL A 263 -6.73 -19.29 -19.02
C VAL A 263 -7.98 -19.83 -19.71
N SER A 264 -8.61 -20.83 -19.13
CA SER A 264 -9.88 -21.38 -19.61
C SER A 264 -10.81 -21.67 -18.44
N VAL A 265 -12.10 -21.71 -18.70
CA VAL A 265 -13.13 -21.86 -17.67
C VAL A 265 -14.10 -22.98 -18.05
N THR A 266 -14.56 -23.73 -17.04
CA THR A 266 -15.62 -24.74 -17.18
C THR A 266 -16.67 -24.51 -16.09
N GLY A 267 -17.91 -24.94 -16.37
CA GLY A 267 -19.02 -24.71 -15.45
C GLY A 267 -19.63 -23.31 -15.57
N ASN A 268 -20.49 -22.96 -14.62
CA ASN A 268 -21.21 -21.66 -14.60
C ASN A 268 -21.12 -21.04 -13.21
N PRO A 269 -20.88 -19.71 -13.07
CA PRO A 269 -21.02 -19.05 -11.77
C PRO A 269 -22.50 -19.07 -11.34
N ALA A 270 -22.75 -19.14 -10.03
CA ALA A 270 -24.10 -19.25 -9.48
C ALA A 270 -24.98 -18.05 -9.81
N LYS A 271 -24.40 -16.88 -9.92
CA LYS A 271 -25.10 -15.64 -10.28
C LYS A 271 -24.18 -14.75 -11.10
N PRO A 272 -24.59 -14.33 -12.30
CA PRO A 272 -23.92 -13.26 -13.01
C PRO A 272 -23.93 -12.01 -12.12
N VAL A 273 -22.78 -11.34 -12.03
CA VAL A 273 -22.68 -10.02 -11.38
C VAL A 273 -22.82 -8.99 -12.50
N ASP A 274 -24.01 -8.40 -12.62
CA ASP A 274 -24.17 -7.23 -13.48
C ASP A 274 -23.33 -6.09 -12.91
N GLY A 275 -22.69 -5.30 -13.78
CA GLY A 275 -21.94 -4.10 -13.42
C GLY A 275 -22.86 -3.03 -12.79
N ALA A 276 -23.31 -3.31 -11.58
CA ALA A 276 -24.26 -2.47 -10.87
C ALA A 276 -23.53 -1.22 -10.32
N GLU A 277 -24.26 -0.12 -10.22
CA GLU A 277 -23.82 1.09 -9.52
C GLU A 277 -23.30 0.74 -8.13
N PRO A 278 -22.08 1.20 -7.73
CA PRO A 278 -21.51 0.95 -6.42
C PRO A 278 -22.48 1.27 -5.28
N ARG A 279 -22.58 0.36 -4.31
CA ARG A 279 -23.45 0.52 -3.13
C ARG A 279 -22.63 0.43 -1.86
N LEU A 280 -22.95 1.31 -0.92
CA LEU A 280 -22.44 1.31 0.44
C LEU A 280 -23.61 1.09 1.40
N ASP A 281 -23.73 -0.10 1.94
CA ASP A 281 -24.81 -0.46 2.87
C ASP A 281 -24.32 -0.27 4.31
N LEU A 282 -24.96 0.66 5.02
CA LEU A 282 -24.68 0.96 6.42
C LEU A 282 -25.38 -0.05 7.33
N GLY A 283 -24.62 -0.80 8.10
CA GLY A 283 -25.11 -1.80 9.01
C GLY A 283 -25.31 -1.27 10.44
N ARG A 284 -25.00 -2.10 11.40
CA ARG A 284 -25.11 -1.76 12.83
C ARG A 284 -23.88 -0.99 13.29
N SER A 285 -24.09 -0.07 14.25
CA SER A 285 -22.99 0.49 15.01
C SER A 285 -22.36 -0.61 15.88
N THR A 286 -21.06 -0.67 15.85
CA THR A 286 -20.25 -1.59 16.67
C THR A 286 -19.92 -0.96 18.03
N ASP A 287 -19.18 -1.68 18.87
CA ASP A 287 -18.57 -1.16 20.10
C ASP A 287 -17.20 -0.50 19.85
N GLN A 288 -16.68 -0.57 18.61
CA GLN A 288 -15.35 -0.12 18.24
C GLN A 288 -15.31 1.38 17.98
N SER A 289 -14.23 2.01 18.43
CA SER A 289 -13.85 3.36 18.05
C SER A 289 -12.71 3.33 17.02
N LEU A 290 -12.40 4.47 16.43
CA LEU A 290 -11.18 4.63 15.64
C LEU A 290 -9.94 4.24 16.49
N PRO A 291 -8.91 3.63 15.89
CA PRO A 291 -7.62 3.43 16.55
C PRO A 291 -6.98 4.78 16.91
N ALA A 292 -5.98 4.77 17.79
CA ALA A 292 -5.16 5.93 18.00
C ALA A 292 -4.41 6.28 16.70
N ILE A 293 -4.60 7.52 16.17
CA ILE A 293 -4.01 7.98 14.92
C ILE A 293 -2.86 8.94 15.22
N GLY A 294 -1.67 8.63 14.72
CA GLY A 294 -0.48 9.46 14.84
C GLY A 294 0.16 9.79 13.50
N LEU A 295 1.18 10.64 13.58
CA LEU A 295 2.05 11.03 12.46
C LEU A 295 3.49 10.69 12.78
N GLY A 296 4.33 10.45 11.77
CA GLY A 296 5.77 10.39 11.90
C GLY A 296 6.39 11.80 11.98
N MET A 297 7.52 11.92 12.64
CA MET A 297 8.34 13.13 12.57
C MET A 297 8.83 13.35 11.13
N ALA A 298 8.82 14.62 10.71
CA ALA A 298 9.34 14.99 9.40
C ALA A 298 10.80 14.57 9.20
N SER A 299 11.10 14.05 8.02
CA SER A 299 12.46 13.62 7.62
C SER A 299 13.40 14.80 7.34
N HIS A 300 12.87 16.00 7.01
CA HIS A 300 13.69 17.21 6.94
C HIS A 300 14.14 17.65 8.34
N GLU A 301 15.28 18.39 8.42
CA GLU A 301 15.90 18.70 9.70
C GLU A 301 15.30 19.94 10.41
N GLY A 302 14.39 20.68 9.80
CA GLY A 302 13.79 21.89 10.38
C GLY A 302 12.84 21.60 11.55
N SER A 303 12.71 22.52 12.50
CA SER A 303 11.60 22.55 13.46
C SER A 303 10.31 22.98 12.75
N LEU A 304 9.17 22.60 13.32
CA LEU A 304 7.86 23.01 12.78
C LEU A 304 7.70 24.54 12.91
N SER A 305 7.27 25.21 11.85
CA SER A 305 6.92 26.61 11.89
C SER A 305 5.61 26.85 12.70
N ALA A 306 5.33 28.09 13.08
CA ALA A 306 4.10 28.43 13.79
C ALA A 306 2.85 28.04 12.98
N ARG A 307 2.91 28.18 11.64
CA ARG A 307 1.83 27.78 10.73
C ARG A 307 1.65 26.25 10.71
N GLU A 308 2.73 25.51 10.54
CA GLU A 308 2.69 24.04 10.58
C GLU A 308 2.13 23.53 11.92
N VAL A 309 2.55 24.13 13.04
CA VAL A 309 2.02 23.82 14.38
C VAL A 309 0.51 24.08 14.46
N ASP A 310 0.01 25.23 13.97
CA ASP A 310 -1.43 25.53 13.99
C ASP A 310 -2.23 24.51 13.17
N LEU A 311 -1.78 24.19 11.96
CA LEU A 311 -2.43 23.23 11.09
C LEU A 311 -2.41 21.80 11.70
N LEU A 312 -1.24 21.33 12.13
CA LEU A 312 -1.08 19.97 12.67
C LEU A 312 -1.79 19.77 13.99
N ARG A 313 -1.85 20.80 14.86
CA ARG A 313 -2.60 20.76 16.13
C ARG A 313 -4.08 20.51 15.89
N ARG A 314 -4.64 21.01 14.80
CA ARG A 314 -6.05 20.80 14.42
C ARG A 314 -6.34 19.33 14.05
N LEU A 315 -5.34 18.56 13.61
CA LEU A 315 -5.46 17.11 13.40
C LEU A 315 -5.58 16.33 14.70
N ARG A 316 -5.22 16.92 15.84
CA ARG A 316 -5.23 16.27 17.17
C ARG A 316 -4.57 14.91 17.15
N PRO A 317 -3.32 14.79 16.66
CA PRO A 317 -2.65 13.49 16.59
C PRO A 317 -2.51 12.88 17.99
N ASP A 318 -2.79 11.61 18.14
CA ASP A 318 -2.64 10.90 19.41
C ASP A 318 -1.18 10.76 19.79
N HIS A 319 -0.33 10.59 18.79
CA HIS A 319 1.10 10.44 18.99
C HIS A 319 1.89 10.94 17.79
N LEU A 320 3.17 11.27 18.08
CA LEU A 320 4.21 11.48 17.09
C LEU A 320 5.24 10.37 17.20
N ARG A 321 5.46 9.64 16.11
CA ARG A 321 6.52 8.63 16.03
C ARG A 321 7.85 9.31 15.74
N VAL A 322 8.86 8.98 16.50
CA VAL A 322 10.27 9.33 16.26
C VAL A 322 11.12 8.08 16.19
N ASP A 323 11.90 7.95 15.11
CA ASP A 323 12.86 6.87 14.94
C ASP A 323 14.20 7.27 15.58
N LEU A 324 14.66 6.50 16.57
CA LEU A 324 15.90 6.72 17.32
C LEU A 324 16.86 5.56 17.08
N TYR A 325 17.81 5.75 16.18
CA TYR A 325 18.91 4.79 15.91
C TYR A 325 19.98 4.95 16.98
N LEU A 326 19.93 4.13 18.02
CA LEU A 326 20.71 4.34 19.24
C LEU A 326 22.24 4.13 19.07
N ALA A 327 22.66 3.50 17.99
CA ALA A 327 24.07 3.41 17.60
C ALA A 327 24.57 4.64 16.81
N GLU A 328 23.67 5.59 16.50
CA GLU A 328 23.97 6.77 15.68
C GLU A 328 23.68 8.08 16.44
N SER A 329 23.55 9.20 15.72
CA SER A 329 23.23 10.51 16.32
C SER A 329 21.71 10.65 16.57
N TRP A 330 21.19 10.08 17.64
CA TRP A 330 19.78 10.12 18.06
C TRP A 330 19.40 11.34 18.96
N PRO A 331 20.29 12.05 19.67
CA PRO A 331 19.87 13.16 20.56
C PRO A 331 19.17 14.30 19.82
N LYS A 332 19.64 14.68 18.62
CA LYS A 332 19.02 15.74 17.81
C LYS A 332 17.60 15.35 17.35
N PRO A 333 17.34 14.17 16.76
CA PRO A 333 15.99 13.68 16.50
C PRO A 333 15.09 13.67 17.74
N LEU A 334 15.57 13.22 18.90
CA LEU A 334 14.80 13.23 20.15
C LEU A 334 14.42 14.66 20.56
N ALA A 335 15.37 15.58 20.56
CA ALA A 335 15.12 16.99 20.95
C ALA A 335 14.03 17.63 20.06
N ARG A 336 14.11 17.43 18.75
CA ARG A 336 13.08 17.90 17.80
C ARG A 336 11.70 17.29 18.07
N ALA A 337 11.67 15.98 18.36
CA ALA A 337 10.42 15.29 18.65
C ALA A 337 9.79 15.76 19.97
N LEU A 338 10.59 16.05 20.98
CA LEU A 338 10.13 16.68 22.25
C LEU A 338 9.49 18.02 22.00
N GLU A 339 10.15 18.92 21.23
CA GLU A 339 9.63 20.23 20.85
C GLU A 339 8.32 20.10 20.09
N ALA A 340 8.29 19.26 19.05
CA ALA A 340 7.09 19.07 18.23
C ALA A 340 5.92 18.47 19.04
N ALA A 341 6.17 17.46 19.85
CA ALA A 341 5.15 16.83 20.69
C ALA A 341 4.54 17.82 21.70
N GLN A 342 5.38 18.66 22.32
CA GLN A 342 4.92 19.73 23.20
C GLN A 342 4.08 20.75 22.44
N ALA A 343 4.56 21.21 21.27
CA ALA A 343 3.84 22.18 20.44
C ALA A 343 2.48 21.65 19.98
N LEU A 344 2.36 20.38 19.63
CA LEU A 344 1.12 19.77 19.14
C LEU A 344 0.20 19.22 20.24
N GLY A 345 0.70 19.10 21.48
CA GLY A 345 -0.04 18.44 22.57
C GLY A 345 -0.17 16.92 22.35
N ALA A 346 0.73 16.31 21.57
CA ALA A 346 0.74 14.90 21.26
C ALA A 346 1.68 14.12 22.20
N LYS A 347 1.47 12.80 22.33
CA LYS A 347 2.40 11.91 23.01
C LYS A 347 3.48 11.43 22.04
N LEU A 348 4.64 10.98 22.55
CA LEU A 348 5.65 10.36 21.70
C LEU A 348 5.39 8.84 21.55
N GLU A 349 5.53 8.35 20.32
CA GLU A 349 5.78 6.95 20.00
C GLU A 349 7.29 6.81 19.73
N LEU A 350 8.01 6.24 20.69
CA LEU A 350 9.46 6.10 20.60
C LEU A 350 9.80 4.81 19.87
N ALA A 351 10.28 4.91 18.62
CA ALA A 351 10.77 3.77 17.85
C ALA A 351 12.28 3.62 18.01
N LEU A 352 12.70 2.68 18.84
CA LEU A 352 14.08 2.47 19.25
C LEU A 352 14.74 1.40 18.40
N PHE A 353 15.84 1.73 17.77
CA PHE A 353 16.69 0.79 17.03
C PHE A 353 17.93 0.49 17.85
N VAL A 354 17.94 -0.71 18.45
CA VAL A 354 19.03 -1.17 19.31
C VAL A 354 19.94 -2.16 18.57
N THR A 355 21.18 -2.26 19.03
CA THR A 355 22.18 -3.24 18.54
C THR A 355 22.59 -4.18 19.66
N ASP A 356 23.64 -4.97 19.49
CA ASP A 356 24.18 -5.82 20.56
C ASP A 356 24.66 -5.02 21.79
N GLU A 357 24.87 -3.72 21.66
CA GLU A 357 25.24 -2.79 22.73
C GLU A 357 24.02 -2.14 23.40
N ALA A 358 22.84 -2.77 23.27
CA ALA A 358 21.55 -2.23 23.71
C ALA A 358 21.54 -1.73 25.16
N GLU A 359 22.27 -2.37 26.07
CA GLU A 359 22.32 -1.98 27.48
C GLU A 359 22.85 -0.56 27.65
N ALA A 360 24.02 -0.27 27.10
CA ALA A 360 24.63 1.05 27.19
C ALA A 360 23.84 2.12 26.41
N GLN A 361 23.27 1.73 25.27
CA GLN A 361 22.42 2.58 24.44
C GLN A 361 21.16 3.02 25.18
N LEU A 362 20.46 2.07 25.82
CA LEU A 362 19.25 2.32 26.59
C LEU A 362 19.50 3.11 27.86
N ASP A 363 20.64 2.88 28.55
CA ASP A 363 21.05 3.66 29.71
C ASP A 363 21.33 5.13 29.36
N ALA A 364 21.93 5.38 28.18
CA ALA A 364 22.11 6.74 27.68
C ALA A 364 20.76 7.43 27.39
N LEU A 365 19.85 6.73 26.71
CA LEU A 365 18.51 7.23 26.42
C LEU A 365 17.71 7.47 27.71
N ALA A 366 17.80 6.58 28.68
CA ALA A 366 17.08 6.70 29.95
C ALA A 366 17.42 8.01 30.69
N ARG A 367 18.72 8.42 30.68
CA ARG A 367 19.14 9.69 31.29
C ARG A 367 18.49 10.91 30.63
N GLU A 368 18.46 10.94 29.30
CA GLU A 368 17.84 12.04 28.55
C GLU A 368 16.33 12.10 28.78
N LEU A 369 15.65 10.93 28.71
CA LEU A 369 14.19 10.87 28.93
C LEU A 369 13.84 11.23 30.40
N ALA A 370 14.65 10.85 31.38
CA ALA A 370 14.44 11.22 32.78
C ALA A 370 14.59 12.73 33.03
N ALA A 371 15.49 13.38 32.28
CA ALA A 371 15.64 14.84 32.31
C ALA A 371 14.48 15.56 31.61
N ALA A 372 14.11 15.10 30.42
CA ALA A 372 13.06 15.72 29.60
C ALA A 372 11.62 15.44 30.07
N LYS A 373 11.37 14.29 30.73
CA LYS A 373 10.07 13.83 31.22
C LYS A 373 8.94 13.91 30.16
N PRO A 374 9.12 13.32 28.98
CA PRO A 374 8.14 13.42 27.91
C PRO A 374 6.85 12.67 28.23
N SER A 375 5.75 13.09 27.60
CA SER A 375 4.54 12.28 27.53
C SER A 375 4.73 11.22 26.45
N VAL A 376 4.82 9.96 26.82
CA VAL A 376 5.04 8.82 25.92
C VAL A 376 3.74 8.03 25.77
N ALA A 377 3.38 7.63 24.54
CA ALA A 377 2.26 6.76 24.27
C ALA A 377 2.69 5.28 24.37
N ARG A 378 3.82 4.94 23.80
CA ARG A 378 4.42 3.60 23.76
C ARG A 378 5.86 3.64 23.33
N VAL A 379 6.56 2.53 23.57
CA VAL A 379 7.92 2.31 23.09
C VAL A 379 7.91 1.12 22.15
N LEU A 380 8.34 1.34 20.89
CA LEU A 380 8.56 0.30 19.91
C LEU A 380 10.04 -0.08 19.94
N VAL A 381 10.33 -1.37 19.99
CA VAL A 381 11.74 -1.84 20.07
C VAL A 381 12.06 -2.68 18.85
N PHE A 382 13.07 -2.26 18.11
CA PHE A 382 13.57 -2.91 16.92
C PHE A 382 15.05 -3.25 17.10
N TYR A 383 15.44 -4.47 16.72
CA TYR A 383 16.83 -4.89 16.71
C TYR A 383 17.41 -4.68 15.32
N GLY A 384 18.56 -4.00 15.23
CA GLY A 384 19.29 -3.71 14.01
C GLY A 384 19.43 -2.21 13.71
N GLY A 385 20.19 -1.89 12.68
CA GLY A 385 20.43 -0.52 12.22
C GLY A 385 19.49 -0.05 11.13
N LYS A 386 19.86 1.06 10.44
CA LYS A 386 19.14 1.58 9.25
C LYS A 386 19.17 0.64 8.05
N ALA A 387 20.20 -0.22 7.97
CA ALA A 387 20.33 -1.12 6.83
C ALA A 387 19.18 -2.15 6.83
N PHE A 388 18.48 -2.21 5.71
CA PHE A 388 17.51 -3.27 5.46
C PHE A 388 18.27 -4.58 5.26
N SER A 389 17.95 -5.59 6.05
CA SER A 389 18.36 -6.96 5.76
C SER A 389 17.12 -7.81 5.48
N THR A 390 16.99 -8.29 4.25
CA THR A 390 15.99 -9.30 3.91
C THR A 390 16.20 -10.53 4.80
N GLY A 391 15.14 -10.97 5.48
CA GLY A 391 15.17 -12.13 6.36
C GLY A 391 15.48 -11.83 7.83
N GLN A 392 15.55 -10.56 8.24
CA GLN A 392 15.53 -10.19 9.64
C GLN A 392 14.09 -10.33 10.14
N GLY A 393 13.83 -11.29 11.03
CA GLY A 393 12.52 -11.53 11.62
C GLY A 393 12.10 -10.47 12.63
N ALA A 394 11.17 -10.84 13.51
CA ALA A 394 10.76 -9.98 14.61
C ALA A 394 11.92 -9.73 15.59
N THR A 395 11.87 -8.60 16.26
CA THR A 395 12.82 -8.26 17.33
C THR A 395 12.80 -9.34 18.43
N PRO A 396 13.96 -9.93 18.80
CA PRO A 396 14.04 -10.89 19.89
C PRO A 396 13.51 -10.30 21.21
N GLY A 397 12.68 -11.07 21.94
CA GLY A 397 12.01 -10.63 23.16
C GLY A 397 12.94 -10.09 24.24
N LYS A 398 14.19 -10.58 24.32
CA LYS A 398 15.21 -10.10 25.25
C LYS A 398 15.46 -8.59 25.14
N PHE A 399 15.43 -8.01 23.92
CA PHE A 399 15.66 -6.58 23.74
C PHE A 399 14.45 -5.75 24.18
N VAL A 400 13.22 -6.27 24.02
CA VAL A 400 12.01 -5.63 24.53
C VAL A 400 12.00 -5.65 26.06
N GLY A 401 12.37 -6.78 26.67
CA GLY A 401 12.51 -6.91 28.13
C GLY A 401 13.56 -5.96 28.68
N LEU A 402 14.73 -5.87 28.03
CA LEU A 402 15.81 -4.96 28.44
C LEU A 402 15.38 -3.48 28.33
N ALA A 403 14.72 -3.10 27.23
CA ALA A 403 14.20 -1.73 27.05
C ALA A 403 13.19 -1.38 28.16
N ARG A 404 12.27 -2.30 28.49
CA ARG A 404 11.33 -2.10 29.60
C ARG A 404 12.06 -1.91 30.93
N GLU A 405 13.05 -2.75 31.23
CA GLU A 405 13.82 -2.66 32.47
C GLU A 405 14.50 -1.30 32.62
N ARG A 406 15.19 -0.83 31.56
CA ARG A 406 16.00 0.39 31.61
C ARG A 406 15.17 1.68 31.49
N LEU A 407 14.06 1.66 30.77
CA LEU A 407 13.30 2.88 30.44
C LEU A 407 12.05 3.12 31.28
N LYS A 408 11.45 2.09 31.91
CA LYS A 408 10.17 2.23 32.66
C LYS A 408 10.19 3.35 33.70
N GLY A 409 11.35 3.61 34.33
CA GLY A 409 11.51 4.69 35.32
C GLY A 409 11.43 6.07 34.69
N ALA A 410 11.79 6.22 33.41
CA ALA A 410 11.81 7.49 32.70
C ALA A 410 10.54 7.77 31.89
N VAL A 411 9.85 6.71 31.41
CA VAL A 411 8.65 6.84 30.56
C VAL A 411 7.36 6.43 31.27
N GLY A 412 7.43 5.87 32.48
CA GLY A 412 6.27 5.39 33.23
C GLY A 412 5.76 4.02 32.75
N GLY A 413 4.51 3.70 33.09
CA GLY A 413 3.87 2.41 32.81
C GLY A 413 3.31 2.31 31.38
N VAL A 414 4.04 2.76 30.35
CA VAL A 414 3.62 2.69 28.95
C VAL A 414 3.92 1.31 28.35
N PRO A 415 3.19 0.88 27.30
CA PRO A 415 3.44 -0.39 26.62
C PRO A 415 4.82 -0.41 25.93
N PHE A 416 5.53 -1.54 26.04
CA PHE A 416 6.73 -1.89 25.29
C PHE A 416 6.37 -2.93 24.26
N ILE A 417 6.47 -2.56 22.98
CA ILE A 417 5.95 -3.29 21.84
C ILE A 417 7.13 -3.79 21.00
N GLY A 418 7.08 -5.05 20.62
CA GLY A 418 8.06 -5.67 19.72
C GLY A 418 7.43 -6.01 18.37
N GLY A 419 8.27 -6.45 17.46
CA GLY A 419 7.85 -6.80 16.11
C GLY A 419 8.90 -6.42 15.08
N THR A 420 8.49 -5.85 13.95
CA THR A 420 9.41 -5.43 12.90
C THR A 420 9.13 -4.00 12.42
N ASN A 421 10.19 -3.29 12.04
CA ASN A 421 10.07 -2.01 11.32
C ASN A 421 9.96 -2.22 9.80
N GLN A 422 9.93 -3.46 9.35
CA GLN A 422 9.86 -3.88 7.95
C GLN A 422 8.43 -4.29 7.58
N PHE A 423 8.29 -5.01 6.47
CA PHE A 423 7.00 -5.51 5.98
C PHE A 423 6.41 -6.57 6.90
N PHE A 424 5.12 -6.83 6.76
CA PHE A 424 4.46 -7.92 7.48
C PHE A 424 5.10 -9.29 7.22
N ALA A 425 5.68 -9.48 6.03
CA ALA A 425 6.39 -10.73 5.66
C ALA A 425 7.47 -11.14 6.66
N GLU A 426 8.25 -10.19 7.16
CA GLU A 426 9.31 -10.46 8.16
C GLU A 426 8.72 -10.88 9.50
N LEU A 427 7.63 -10.24 9.92
CA LEU A 427 6.91 -10.59 11.14
C LEU A 427 6.27 -11.99 11.02
N ASN A 428 5.68 -12.32 9.86
CA ASN A 428 4.99 -13.58 9.63
C ASN A 428 5.97 -14.75 9.49
N ARG A 429 7.14 -14.50 8.89
CA ARG A 429 8.20 -15.50 8.71
C ARG A 429 8.81 -15.94 10.03
N ASP A 430 8.99 -15.01 10.94
CA ASP A 430 9.58 -15.24 12.26
C ASP A 430 8.75 -14.47 13.31
N PRO A 431 7.64 -15.06 13.77
CA PRO A 431 6.75 -14.40 14.72
C PRO A 431 7.45 -14.06 16.04
N PRO A 432 7.07 -12.94 16.70
CA PRO A 432 7.72 -12.47 17.89
C PRO A 432 7.44 -13.34 19.13
N GLU A 433 8.34 -13.29 20.11
CA GLU A 433 8.17 -13.87 21.43
C GLU A 433 7.16 -13.05 22.26
N VAL A 434 5.86 -13.24 21.99
CA VAL A 434 4.76 -12.41 22.53
C VAL A 434 4.74 -12.29 24.06
N ALA A 435 5.26 -13.27 24.78
CA ALA A 435 5.31 -13.25 26.25
C ALA A 435 6.23 -12.13 26.82
N ALA A 436 7.15 -11.61 25.99
CA ALA A 436 8.10 -10.58 26.40
C ALA A 436 7.60 -9.15 26.14
N MET A 437 6.44 -8.96 25.51
CA MET A 437 5.98 -7.67 25.00
C MET A 437 4.51 -7.38 25.34
N ASP A 438 4.13 -6.10 25.27
CA ASP A 438 2.79 -5.62 25.56
C ASP A 438 1.96 -5.39 24.28
N GLY A 439 2.48 -5.75 23.14
CA GLY A 439 1.85 -5.62 21.84
C GLY A 439 2.80 -5.95 20.70
N VAL A 440 2.27 -5.98 19.48
CA VAL A 440 2.99 -6.31 18.24
C VAL A 440 2.92 -5.14 17.26
N VAL A 441 4.02 -4.88 16.53
CA VAL A 441 4.11 -3.81 15.53
C VAL A 441 4.74 -4.29 14.24
N TYR A 442 4.21 -3.78 13.11
CA TYR A 442 4.81 -3.88 11.77
C TYR A 442 4.46 -2.66 10.94
N SER A 443 5.13 -2.47 9.82
CA SER A 443 4.88 -1.36 8.91
C SER A 443 4.16 -1.81 7.64
N ILE A 444 3.50 -0.86 6.98
CA ILE A 444 2.82 -1.07 5.71
C ILE A 444 3.27 -0.01 4.70
N ASN A 445 3.49 -0.45 3.46
CA ASN A 445 3.41 0.39 2.27
C ASN A 445 2.79 -0.44 1.13
N PRO A 446 2.00 0.17 0.22
CA PRO A 446 1.30 -0.57 -0.83
C PRO A 446 2.18 -0.84 -2.07
N GLN A 447 3.47 -0.46 -2.06
CA GLN A 447 4.35 -0.48 -3.22
C GLN A 447 5.54 -1.41 -3.01
N VAL A 448 5.29 -2.69 -2.77
CA VAL A 448 6.38 -3.68 -2.68
C VAL A 448 6.65 -4.31 -4.05
N HIS A 449 5.61 -4.67 -4.80
CA HIS A 449 5.75 -5.37 -6.07
C HIS A 449 5.19 -4.61 -7.27
N ALA A 450 4.34 -3.62 -7.06
CA ALA A 450 3.75 -2.79 -8.09
C ALA A 450 3.62 -1.34 -7.60
N ALA A 451 3.58 -0.38 -8.54
CA ALA A 451 3.53 1.06 -8.23
C ALA A 451 2.40 1.79 -8.97
N ASP A 452 1.59 1.09 -9.76
CA ASP A 452 0.42 1.66 -10.43
C ASP A 452 -0.74 1.87 -9.43
N ASP A 453 -1.64 2.80 -9.75
CA ASP A 453 -2.72 3.20 -8.85
C ASP A 453 -3.68 2.05 -8.53
N GLU A 454 -3.98 1.23 -9.53
CA GLU A 454 -4.86 0.08 -9.38
C GLU A 454 -4.31 -0.91 -8.38
N SER A 455 -3.03 -1.26 -8.50
CA SER A 455 -2.38 -2.17 -7.55
C SER A 455 -2.37 -1.60 -6.13
N LEU A 456 -2.21 -0.27 -5.97
CA LEU A 456 -2.29 0.36 -4.66
C LEU A 456 -3.71 0.28 -4.07
N VAL A 457 -4.74 0.40 -4.90
CA VAL A 457 -6.14 0.23 -4.48
C VAL A 457 -6.44 -1.23 -4.15
N GLU A 458 -5.99 -2.17 -4.98
CA GLU A 458 -6.13 -3.60 -4.76
C GLU A 458 -5.51 -4.06 -3.43
N ASN A 459 -4.43 -3.40 -3.00
CA ASN A 459 -3.69 -3.71 -1.79
C ASN A 459 -4.40 -3.25 -0.49
N LEU A 460 -5.46 -2.44 -0.58
CA LEU A 460 -6.17 -1.93 0.59
C LEU A 460 -6.79 -3.04 1.43
N GLU A 461 -7.46 -4.00 0.82
CA GLU A 461 -8.13 -5.10 1.53
C GLU A 461 -7.12 -6.08 2.19
N ALA A 462 -5.92 -6.21 1.63
CA ALA A 462 -4.86 -7.05 2.20
C ALA A 462 -4.37 -6.56 3.57
N GLN A 463 -4.56 -5.28 3.90
CA GLN A 463 -4.24 -4.75 5.23
C GLN A 463 -5.03 -5.47 6.33
N ALA A 464 -6.30 -5.77 6.11
CA ALA A 464 -7.10 -6.54 7.05
C ALA A 464 -6.58 -7.99 7.21
N ALA A 465 -6.13 -8.62 6.11
CA ALA A 465 -5.58 -9.96 6.13
C ALA A 465 -4.27 -10.03 6.95
N THR A 466 -3.40 -9.02 6.86
CA THR A 466 -2.19 -8.96 7.69
C THR A 466 -2.51 -8.88 9.18
N VAL A 467 -3.52 -8.08 9.57
CA VAL A 467 -3.97 -7.99 10.97
C VAL A 467 -4.56 -9.31 11.45
N ALA A 468 -5.41 -9.95 10.64
CA ALA A 468 -6.01 -11.25 10.98
C ALA A 468 -4.93 -12.32 11.20
N THR A 469 -3.91 -12.33 10.36
CA THR A 469 -2.77 -13.25 10.49
C THR A 469 -1.91 -12.90 11.71
N ALA A 470 -1.61 -11.62 11.97
CA ALA A 470 -0.91 -11.21 13.18
C ALA A 470 -1.66 -11.68 14.45
N ARG A 471 -3.00 -11.61 14.45
CA ARG A 471 -3.86 -12.12 15.55
C ARG A 471 -3.66 -13.61 15.82
N SER A 472 -3.41 -14.43 14.78
CA SER A 472 -3.26 -15.87 14.93
C SER A 472 -2.09 -16.27 15.84
N PHE A 473 -1.04 -15.45 15.90
CA PHE A 473 0.11 -15.70 16.78
C PHE A 473 0.25 -14.71 17.95
N SER A 474 -0.38 -13.53 17.89
CA SER A 474 -0.32 -12.55 18.98
C SER A 474 -1.52 -12.60 19.93
N GLY A 475 -2.58 -13.34 19.59
CA GLY A 475 -3.81 -13.41 20.42
C GLY A 475 -4.45 -12.04 20.62
N ASP A 476 -4.77 -11.73 21.88
CA ASP A 476 -5.42 -10.47 22.26
C ASP A 476 -4.47 -9.28 22.46
N LEU A 477 -3.17 -9.45 22.23
CA LEU A 477 -2.22 -8.35 22.36
C LEU A 477 -2.57 -7.20 21.39
N PRO A 478 -2.42 -5.93 21.80
CA PRO A 478 -2.58 -4.79 20.93
C PRO A 478 -1.68 -4.87 19.69
N ILE A 479 -2.26 -4.62 18.52
CA ILE A 479 -1.51 -4.53 17.25
C ILE A 479 -1.40 -3.06 16.86
N SER A 480 -0.17 -2.61 16.59
CA SER A 480 0.14 -1.29 16.05
C SER A 480 0.63 -1.43 14.61
N VAL A 481 0.12 -0.61 13.70
CA VAL A 481 0.65 -0.51 12.34
C VAL A 481 1.40 0.82 12.21
N SER A 482 2.73 0.76 12.21
CA SER A 482 3.59 1.95 12.34
C SER A 482 4.97 1.73 11.70
N PRO A 483 5.37 2.56 10.71
CA PRO A 483 4.55 3.55 10.02
C PRO A 483 3.82 2.96 8.80
N ILE A 484 2.82 3.72 8.31
CA ILE A 484 2.18 3.52 7.02
C ILE A 484 2.66 4.63 6.09
N THR A 485 3.20 4.26 4.92
CA THR A 485 3.70 5.21 3.92
C THR A 485 3.19 4.81 2.53
N LEU A 486 3.00 5.76 1.61
CA LEU A 486 2.65 5.41 0.23
C LEU A 486 3.85 4.79 -0.51
N ALA A 487 5.01 5.43 -0.48
CA ALA A 487 6.23 4.85 -1.05
C ALA A 487 6.91 3.88 -0.09
N ALA A 488 7.64 2.94 -0.66
CA ALA A 488 8.54 2.08 0.09
C ALA A 488 9.64 2.90 0.77
N ARG A 489 9.91 2.62 2.06
CA ARG A 489 10.99 3.29 2.80
C ARG A 489 12.37 2.76 2.42
N THR A 490 12.43 1.55 1.91
CA THR A 490 13.63 0.83 1.49
C THR A 490 13.34 0.02 0.23
N GLY A 491 14.36 -0.27 -0.58
CA GLY A 491 14.21 -1.16 -1.75
C GLY A 491 13.90 -2.63 -1.38
N PRO A 492 13.59 -3.49 -2.35
CA PRO A 492 13.60 -3.23 -3.80
C PRO A 492 12.48 -2.29 -4.26
N TYR A 493 12.64 -1.68 -5.43
CA TYR A 493 11.71 -0.65 -5.94
C TYR A 493 10.90 -1.16 -7.15
N PRO A 494 9.56 -1.17 -7.05
CA PRO A 494 8.70 -1.71 -8.12
C PRO A 494 8.58 -0.79 -9.34
N ALA A 495 8.82 0.52 -9.16
CA ALA A 495 8.80 1.51 -10.26
C ALA A 495 10.17 1.66 -10.95
N GLY A 496 11.10 0.79 -10.65
CA GLY A 496 12.48 0.83 -11.15
C GLY A 496 13.47 1.41 -10.16
N PRO A 497 14.77 1.22 -10.42
CA PRO A 497 15.83 1.78 -9.60
C PRO A 497 15.79 3.31 -9.55
N PRO A 498 16.28 3.93 -8.46
CA PRO A 498 16.35 5.39 -8.36
C PRO A 498 17.13 6.00 -9.51
N LYS A 499 16.60 7.10 -10.09
CA LYS A 499 17.23 7.83 -11.19
C LYS A 499 18.03 9.01 -10.68
N PRO A 500 19.24 9.27 -11.19
CA PRO A 500 19.97 10.49 -10.87
C PRO A 500 19.15 11.75 -11.18
N GLY A 501 19.04 12.67 -10.20
CA GLY A 501 18.25 13.90 -10.34
C GLY A 501 16.73 13.69 -10.30
N GLY A 502 16.26 12.46 -10.06
CA GLY A 502 14.85 12.16 -9.80
C GLY A 502 14.48 12.36 -8.33
N LEU A 503 13.19 12.25 -8.04
CA LEU A 503 12.70 12.26 -6.66
C LEU A 503 13.35 11.11 -5.86
N PRO A 504 13.62 11.33 -4.57
CA PRO A 504 14.00 10.22 -3.69
C PRO A 504 12.95 9.10 -3.76
N PRO A 505 13.37 7.82 -3.77
CA PRO A 505 12.42 6.71 -3.95
C PRO A 505 11.40 6.57 -2.80
N GLN A 506 11.63 7.26 -1.68
CA GLN A 506 10.71 7.34 -0.55
C GLN A 506 9.64 8.42 -0.71
N VAL A 507 9.70 9.23 -1.77
CA VAL A 507 8.75 10.31 -2.07
C VAL A 507 7.79 9.85 -3.15
N ASP A 508 6.51 9.93 -2.87
CA ASP A 508 5.44 9.61 -3.82
C ASP A 508 4.65 10.89 -4.14
N VAL A 509 4.52 11.22 -5.41
CA VAL A 509 3.76 12.42 -5.84
C VAL A 509 2.28 12.35 -5.44
N ARG A 510 1.74 11.14 -5.27
CA ARG A 510 0.36 10.92 -4.80
C ARG A 510 0.12 11.37 -3.36
N GLN A 511 1.18 11.61 -2.58
CA GLN A 511 1.08 12.14 -1.21
C GLN A 511 0.32 13.48 -1.17
N ALA A 512 0.49 14.31 -2.19
CA ALA A 512 -0.14 15.64 -2.29
C ALA A 512 -1.40 15.65 -3.17
N SER A 513 -2.05 14.50 -3.41
CA SER A 513 -3.15 14.34 -4.36
C SER A 513 -4.45 13.83 -3.72
N LEU A 514 -5.53 13.89 -4.50
CA LEU A 514 -6.83 13.33 -4.12
C LEU A 514 -6.77 11.81 -3.95
N PHE A 515 -5.98 11.11 -4.80
CA PHE A 515 -5.73 9.67 -4.65
C PHE A 515 -5.20 9.34 -3.26
N GLY A 516 -4.16 10.07 -2.79
CA GLY A 516 -3.57 9.85 -1.46
C GLY A 516 -4.59 10.04 -0.34
N ALA A 517 -5.50 11.01 -0.48
CA ALA A 517 -6.58 11.25 0.48
C ALA A 517 -7.59 10.08 0.49
N GLY A 518 -8.07 9.65 -0.68
CA GLY A 518 -9.01 8.53 -0.80
C GLY A 518 -8.43 7.21 -0.31
N TRP A 519 -7.20 6.91 -0.73
CA TRP A 519 -6.47 5.72 -0.28
C TRP A 519 -6.34 5.68 1.25
N THR A 520 -6.00 6.82 1.87
CA THR A 520 -5.85 6.91 3.33
C THR A 520 -7.18 6.67 4.05
N ALA A 521 -8.28 7.25 3.56
CA ALA A 521 -9.61 7.04 4.15
C ALA A 521 -9.99 5.55 4.19
N VAL A 522 -9.74 4.85 3.09
CA VAL A 522 -10.07 3.42 2.96
C VAL A 522 -9.07 2.54 3.72
N SER A 523 -7.79 2.91 3.76
CA SER A 523 -6.80 2.24 4.63
C SER A 523 -7.23 2.28 6.11
N VAL A 524 -7.69 3.44 6.59
CA VAL A 524 -8.22 3.57 7.96
C VAL A 524 -9.44 2.68 8.15
N LYS A 525 -10.35 2.55 7.17
CA LYS A 525 -11.49 1.63 7.23
C LYS A 525 -11.04 0.21 7.55
N TYR A 526 -10.13 -0.35 6.72
CA TYR A 526 -9.71 -1.75 6.87
C TYR A 526 -8.98 -2.01 8.18
N LEU A 527 -8.10 -1.11 8.58
CA LEU A 527 -7.35 -1.24 9.82
C LEU A 527 -8.23 -1.05 11.07
N ALA A 528 -9.13 -0.07 11.05
CA ALA A 528 -10.05 0.16 12.15
C ALA A 528 -11.03 -1.01 12.32
N ALA A 529 -11.63 -1.50 11.24
CA ALA A 529 -12.50 -2.68 11.26
C ALA A 529 -11.78 -3.94 11.78
N SER A 530 -10.46 -4.03 11.56
CA SER A 530 -9.61 -5.13 12.05
C SER A 530 -9.17 -4.97 13.51
N ARG A 531 -9.63 -3.94 14.24
CA ARG A 531 -9.36 -3.69 15.66
C ARG A 531 -7.87 -3.46 15.96
N VAL A 532 -7.12 -2.78 15.12
CA VAL A 532 -5.78 -2.35 15.48
C VAL A 532 -5.84 -1.29 16.60
N ALA A 533 -4.86 -1.29 17.48
CA ALA A 533 -4.81 -0.36 18.61
C ALA A 533 -4.34 1.03 18.18
N SER A 534 -3.43 1.11 17.22
CA SER A 534 -2.89 2.36 16.71
C SER A 534 -2.36 2.24 15.30
N ILE A 535 -2.39 3.36 14.60
CA ILE A 535 -1.86 3.54 13.24
C ILE A 535 -1.06 4.85 13.19
N THR A 536 0.06 4.82 12.48
CA THR A 536 0.90 6.02 12.28
C THR A 536 1.05 6.26 10.79
N TYR A 537 0.43 7.34 10.27
CA TYR A 537 0.50 7.69 8.85
C TYR A 537 1.57 8.74 8.59
N TYR A 538 2.32 8.53 7.51
CA TYR A 538 3.15 9.56 6.88
C TYR A 538 4.07 10.32 7.86
N GLU A 539 4.38 11.57 7.51
CA GLU A 539 5.14 12.51 8.33
C GLU A 539 4.30 13.76 8.64
N THR A 540 4.78 14.61 9.51
CA THR A 540 4.12 15.88 9.85
C THR A 540 4.12 16.84 8.65
N SER A 541 5.29 17.18 8.12
CA SER A 541 5.43 18.19 7.05
C SER A 541 6.45 17.81 5.99
N GLY A 542 6.42 18.55 4.88
CA GLY A 542 7.21 18.30 3.67
C GLY A 542 6.59 17.24 2.75
N TRP A 543 7.25 16.91 1.67
CA TRP A 543 6.74 16.03 0.59
C TRP A 543 6.35 14.61 0.98
N ARG A 544 6.66 14.15 2.21
CA ARG A 544 6.20 12.89 2.80
C ARG A 544 5.19 13.10 3.94
N GLY A 545 4.84 14.37 4.19
CA GLY A 545 3.93 14.80 5.24
C GLY A 545 2.48 14.99 4.80
N VAL A 546 1.76 15.72 5.62
CA VAL A 546 0.36 16.09 5.39
C VAL A 546 0.18 17.58 5.17
N VAL A 547 1.24 18.35 5.40
CA VAL A 547 1.36 19.80 5.20
C VAL A 547 2.68 20.07 4.50
N GLU A 548 2.72 20.98 3.53
CA GLU A 548 3.97 21.41 2.92
C GLU A 548 4.71 22.39 3.83
N VAL A 549 6.04 22.35 3.81
CA VAL A 549 6.86 23.31 4.57
C VAL A 549 6.73 24.74 3.99
N ASP A 550 6.98 25.75 4.81
CA ASP A 550 6.88 27.16 4.39
C ASP A 550 7.82 27.49 3.20
N GLY A 551 8.91 26.75 3.05
CA GLY A 551 9.83 26.88 1.91
C GLY A 551 9.35 26.22 0.61
N GLY A 552 8.32 25.38 0.67
CA GLY A 552 7.81 24.60 -0.46
C GLY A 552 8.68 23.36 -0.78
N SER A 553 8.32 22.68 -1.85
CA SER A 553 9.02 21.46 -2.30
C SER A 553 10.47 21.74 -2.67
N PRO A 554 11.42 20.89 -2.26
CA PRO A 554 12.81 20.95 -2.72
C PRO A 554 12.98 20.71 -4.24
N MET A 555 11.99 20.08 -4.89
CA MET A 555 11.99 19.76 -6.32
C MET A 555 10.62 20.11 -6.94
N PRO A 556 10.27 21.40 -7.05
CA PRO A 556 8.91 21.84 -7.39
C PRO A 556 8.44 21.42 -8.80
N GLU A 557 9.36 21.14 -9.71
CA GLU A 557 9.01 20.64 -11.04
C GLU A 557 8.54 19.18 -11.01
N GLN A 558 9.07 18.39 -10.10
CA GLN A 558 8.76 16.96 -9.94
C GLN A 558 7.72 16.67 -8.86
N PHE A 559 7.69 17.51 -7.83
CA PHE A 559 6.70 17.46 -6.75
C PHE A 559 6.11 18.87 -6.56
N PRO A 560 5.15 19.26 -7.41
CA PRO A 560 4.54 20.60 -7.35
C PRO A 560 3.61 20.70 -6.15
N SER A 561 3.97 21.53 -5.20
CA SER A 561 3.18 21.85 -4.00
C SER A 561 3.31 23.30 -3.63
N SER A 562 2.27 23.89 -3.06
CA SER A 562 2.29 25.29 -2.62
C SER A 562 2.93 25.41 -1.24
N PRO A 563 3.88 26.34 -1.03
CA PRO A 563 4.53 26.57 0.25
C PRO A 563 3.53 26.76 1.40
N GLY A 564 3.71 26.00 2.48
CA GLY A 564 2.89 26.06 3.69
C GLY A 564 1.43 25.61 3.50
N ALA A 565 1.05 25.03 2.38
CA ALA A 565 -0.29 24.55 2.11
C ALA A 565 -0.53 23.15 2.73
N VAL A 566 -1.79 22.78 2.92
CA VAL A 566 -2.14 21.41 3.30
C VAL A 566 -2.26 20.51 2.07
N PHE A 567 -1.99 19.22 2.22
CA PHE A 567 -2.30 18.25 1.19
C PHE A 567 -3.75 17.72 1.32
N PRO A 568 -4.38 17.20 0.28
CA PRO A 568 -5.74 16.64 0.35
C PRO A 568 -5.96 15.65 1.50
N VAL A 569 -4.98 14.82 1.82
CA VAL A 569 -5.01 13.86 2.94
C VAL A 569 -5.20 14.52 4.31
N TYR A 570 -4.77 15.77 4.48
CA TYR A 570 -5.01 16.55 5.70
C TYR A 570 -6.51 16.62 6.05
N HIS A 571 -7.37 16.81 5.04
CA HIS A 571 -8.81 16.90 5.26
C HIS A 571 -9.41 15.58 5.73
N VAL A 572 -8.95 14.47 5.21
CA VAL A 572 -9.36 13.13 5.67
C VAL A 572 -8.97 12.92 7.13
N LEU A 573 -7.71 13.18 7.49
CA LEU A 573 -7.24 13.06 8.87
C LEU A 573 -7.98 14.01 9.81
N ARG A 574 -8.31 15.22 9.34
CA ARG A 574 -9.10 16.18 10.10
C ARG A 574 -10.53 15.69 10.32
N ASP A 575 -11.16 15.08 9.30
CA ASP A 575 -12.50 14.52 9.40
C ASP A 575 -12.54 13.35 10.39
N LEU A 576 -11.53 12.48 10.36
CA LEU A 576 -11.36 11.40 11.34
C LEU A 576 -11.17 11.93 12.76
N ALA A 577 -10.38 13.01 12.91
CA ALA A 577 -10.18 13.66 14.20
C ALA A 577 -11.48 14.27 14.77
N ASP A 578 -12.37 14.81 13.92
CA ASP A 578 -13.67 15.29 14.35
C ASP A 578 -14.61 14.16 14.79
N LEU A 579 -14.49 12.99 14.18
CA LEU A 579 -15.33 11.82 14.43
C LEU A 579 -14.74 10.84 15.46
N LYS A 580 -13.70 11.25 16.18
CA LYS A 580 -12.96 10.38 17.11
C LYS A 580 -13.80 9.79 18.26
N ALA A 581 -14.87 10.49 18.68
CA ALA A 581 -15.79 10.01 19.71
C ALA A 581 -16.82 9.00 19.16
N GLY A 582 -16.97 8.90 17.84
CA GLY A 582 -17.90 8.02 17.18
C GLY A 582 -17.54 6.54 17.30
N LYS A 583 -18.54 5.68 17.11
CA LYS A 583 -18.38 4.23 16.98
C LYS A 583 -18.44 3.83 15.53
N LEU A 584 -17.58 2.88 15.12
CA LEU A 584 -17.61 2.33 13.78
C LEU A 584 -18.98 1.71 13.48
N VAL A 585 -19.42 1.88 12.24
CA VAL A 585 -20.59 1.23 11.68
C VAL A 585 -20.09 0.13 10.74
N ASP A 586 -20.69 -1.04 10.80
CA ASP A 586 -20.43 -2.09 9.82
C ASP A 586 -20.83 -1.58 8.44
N VAL A 587 -19.95 -1.68 7.47
CA VAL A 587 -20.17 -1.20 6.11
C VAL A 587 -19.93 -2.34 5.13
N LYS A 588 -20.91 -2.60 4.26
CA LYS A 588 -20.76 -3.51 3.12
C LYS A 588 -20.69 -2.71 1.84
N VAL A 589 -19.70 -3.00 1.03
CA VAL A 589 -19.45 -2.32 -0.25
C VAL A 589 -19.54 -3.33 -1.37
N SER A 590 -20.31 -3.04 -2.42
CA SER A 590 -20.48 -3.97 -3.56
C SER A 590 -19.29 -3.96 -4.51
N GLU A 591 -18.65 -2.79 -4.71
CA GLU A 591 -17.54 -2.58 -5.65
C GLU A 591 -16.40 -1.83 -4.97
N PRO A 592 -15.66 -2.46 -4.02
CA PRO A 592 -14.67 -1.79 -3.18
C PRO A 592 -13.45 -1.28 -3.95
N LEU A 593 -13.18 -1.79 -5.15
CA LEU A 593 -12.12 -1.27 -6.01
C LEU A 593 -12.53 0.00 -6.78
N LEU A 594 -13.81 0.33 -6.81
CA LEU A 594 -14.33 1.53 -7.46
C LEU A 594 -14.62 2.63 -6.45
N VAL A 595 -15.44 2.32 -5.45
CA VAL A 595 -15.84 3.25 -4.40
C VAL A 595 -15.84 2.50 -3.08
N ASP A 596 -15.17 3.06 -2.09
CA ASP A 596 -15.14 2.48 -0.75
C ASP A 596 -15.12 3.57 0.33
N GLY A 597 -15.38 3.22 1.60
CA GLY A 597 -15.41 4.19 2.66
C GLY A 597 -15.75 3.60 4.02
N LEU A 598 -15.76 4.45 5.03
CA LEU A 598 -16.09 4.11 6.40
C LEU A 598 -17.24 4.96 6.91
N ALA A 599 -17.93 4.43 7.90
CA ALA A 599 -18.98 5.15 8.60
C ALA A 599 -18.77 5.07 10.12
N LEU A 600 -19.10 6.18 10.79
CA LEU A 600 -19.11 6.27 12.25
C LEU A 600 -20.49 6.76 12.71
N ARG A 601 -20.93 6.29 13.87
CA ARG A 601 -22.13 6.78 14.54
C ARG A 601 -21.77 7.55 15.79
N GLU A 602 -22.18 8.80 15.85
CA GLU A 602 -22.00 9.66 17.02
C GLU A 602 -23.35 10.34 17.34
N ASN A 603 -23.76 10.31 18.60
CA ASN A 603 -25.03 10.89 19.08
C ASN A 603 -26.27 10.41 18.28
N GLY A 604 -26.25 9.14 17.82
CA GLY A 604 -27.33 8.54 17.05
C GLY A 604 -27.30 8.85 15.54
N LYS A 605 -26.38 9.71 15.06
CA LYS A 605 -26.25 10.13 13.66
C LYS A 605 -25.12 9.40 12.95
N ASN A 606 -25.33 9.08 11.69
CA ASN A 606 -24.30 8.49 10.82
C ASN A 606 -23.46 9.59 10.16
N HIS A 607 -22.16 9.36 10.14
CA HIS A 607 -21.15 10.16 9.45
C HIS A 607 -20.36 9.23 8.54
N VAL A 608 -20.33 9.54 7.24
CA VAL A 608 -19.67 8.70 6.24
C VAL A 608 -18.53 9.46 5.59
N ILE A 609 -17.39 8.80 5.42
CA ILE A 609 -16.29 9.26 4.57
C ILE A 609 -16.22 8.25 3.42
N LEU A 610 -16.49 8.71 2.22
CA LEU A 610 -16.59 7.90 1.00
C LEU A 610 -15.55 8.37 -0.01
N ALA A 611 -14.85 7.45 -0.66
CA ALA A 611 -13.82 7.74 -1.65
C ALA A 611 -14.11 7.03 -2.98
N ASN A 612 -14.04 7.78 -4.07
CA ASN A 612 -13.86 7.22 -5.41
C ASN A 612 -12.37 6.89 -5.59
N LEU A 613 -12.06 5.64 -5.85
CA LEU A 613 -10.69 5.14 -5.98
C LEU A 613 -10.22 5.03 -7.44
N THR A 614 -10.97 5.66 -8.36
CA THR A 614 -10.74 5.53 -9.80
C THR A 614 -10.53 6.89 -10.50
N PRO A 615 -9.84 6.94 -11.65
CA PRO A 615 -9.71 8.15 -12.45
C PRO A 615 -10.96 8.49 -13.29
N ARG A 616 -12.12 7.93 -12.93
CA ARG A 616 -13.41 8.13 -13.62
C ARG A 616 -14.46 8.58 -12.63
N THR A 617 -15.41 9.34 -13.11
CA THR A 617 -16.60 9.65 -12.30
C THR A 617 -17.34 8.35 -11.94
N GLN A 618 -17.68 8.20 -10.69
CA GLN A 618 -18.49 7.11 -10.15
C GLN A 618 -19.80 7.67 -9.57
N VAL A 619 -20.85 6.91 -9.68
CA VAL A 619 -22.09 7.18 -8.97
C VAL A 619 -22.30 6.08 -7.94
N ALA A 620 -22.48 6.46 -6.69
CA ALA A 620 -22.65 5.51 -5.60
C ALA A 620 -23.96 5.75 -4.86
N THR A 621 -24.60 4.66 -4.42
CA THR A 621 -25.77 4.71 -3.55
C THR A 621 -25.38 4.31 -2.14
N ILE A 622 -25.67 5.18 -1.17
CA ILE A 622 -25.39 4.98 0.25
C ILE A 622 -26.72 4.85 1.00
N SER A 623 -26.88 3.83 1.81
CA SER A 623 -28.11 3.59 2.60
C SER A 623 -27.86 2.65 3.80
N PRO A 624 -28.75 2.59 4.81
CA PRO A 624 -29.85 3.55 5.03
C PRO A 624 -29.38 4.79 5.80
N PHE A 625 -30.04 5.91 5.56
CA PHE A 625 -30.00 7.10 6.41
C PHE A 625 -31.33 7.27 7.13
N GLU A 626 -31.32 7.70 8.38
CA GLU A 626 -32.51 8.04 9.17
C GLU A 626 -32.95 9.48 8.89
N ALA A 627 -32.00 10.39 8.71
CA ALA A 627 -32.27 11.77 8.39
C ALA A 627 -32.60 11.97 6.90
N ARG A 628 -33.61 12.82 6.62
CA ARG A 628 -33.93 13.23 5.26
C ARG A 628 -32.90 14.19 4.66
N ASN A 629 -32.35 15.08 5.47
CA ASN A 629 -31.38 16.07 5.04
C ASN A 629 -29.98 15.65 5.48
N LEU A 630 -29.07 15.64 4.52
CA LEU A 630 -27.68 15.28 4.72
C LEU A 630 -26.80 16.45 4.29
N ARG A 631 -25.77 16.75 5.06
CA ARG A 631 -24.74 17.70 4.65
C ARG A 631 -23.64 16.93 3.94
N VAL A 632 -23.37 17.30 2.68
CA VAL A 632 -22.32 16.69 1.86
C VAL A 632 -21.25 17.72 1.54
N ARG A 633 -20.00 17.40 1.82
CA ARG A 633 -18.83 18.15 1.39
C ARG A 633 -17.93 17.23 0.57
N GLN A 634 -17.62 17.64 -0.66
CA GLN A 634 -16.74 16.89 -1.54
C GLN A 634 -15.38 17.58 -1.68
N LEU A 635 -14.32 16.81 -1.56
CA LEU A 635 -12.96 17.15 -1.92
C LEU A 635 -12.70 16.49 -3.28
N ASN A 636 -12.71 17.29 -4.34
CA ASN A 636 -12.55 16.89 -5.73
C ASN A 636 -11.67 17.91 -6.48
N ASP A 637 -11.48 17.78 -7.78
CA ASP A 637 -10.64 18.67 -8.56
C ASP A 637 -11.13 20.11 -8.63
N GLU A 638 -12.44 20.35 -8.45
CA GLU A 638 -13.00 21.71 -8.39
C GLU A 638 -12.74 22.37 -7.04
N THR A 639 -12.84 21.63 -5.95
CA THR A 639 -12.73 22.16 -4.58
C THR A 639 -11.32 22.05 -4.00
N ALA A 640 -10.47 21.17 -4.53
CA ALA A 640 -9.11 20.96 -4.03
C ALA A 640 -8.24 22.22 -4.02
N PRO A 641 -8.25 23.09 -5.04
CA PRO A 641 -7.46 24.33 -4.98
C PRO A 641 -7.79 25.19 -3.76
N GLN A 642 -9.08 25.35 -3.42
CA GLN A 642 -9.51 26.05 -2.22
C GLN A 642 -9.15 25.28 -0.96
N ALA A 643 -9.37 23.97 -0.94
CA ALA A 643 -9.07 23.12 0.21
C ALA A 643 -7.56 23.17 0.57
N ILE A 644 -6.69 23.18 -0.42
CA ILE A 644 -5.24 23.29 -0.27
C ILE A 644 -4.83 24.67 0.27
N ALA A 645 -5.43 25.74 -0.25
CA ALA A 645 -5.08 27.11 0.07
C ALA A 645 -5.66 27.60 1.40
N ASP A 646 -6.94 27.30 1.63
CA ASP A 646 -7.71 27.74 2.81
C ASP A 646 -8.52 26.56 3.38
N PRO A 647 -7.88 25.72 4.20
CA PRO A 647 -8.52 24.54 4.76
C PRO A 647 -9.74 24.85 5.63
N GLU A 648 -9.79 25.99 6.32
CA GLU A 648 -10.91 26.33 7.18
C GLU A 648 -12.14 26.80 6.37
N GLN A 649 -11.93 27.57 5.31
CA GLN A 649 -13.02 27.96 4.41
C GLN A 649 -13.61 26.72 3.74
N PHE A 650 -12.79 25.80 3.24
CA PHE A 650 -13.26 24.55 2.67
C PHE A 650 -14.06 23.71 3.68
N ARG A 651 -13.62 23.61 4.92
CA ARG A 651 -14.33 22.83 5.95
C ARG A 651 -15.71 23.39 6.28
N ASN A 652 -15.91 24.70 6.16
CA ASN A 652 -17.18 25.36 6.36
C ASN A 652 -18.09 25.28 5.13
N SER A 653 -17.59 24.82 3.98
CA SER A 653 -18.38 24.57 2.78
C SER A 653 -19.22 23.30 2.94
N GLY A 654 -20.02 23.01 1.98
CA GLY A 654 -20.88 21.83 1.91
C GLY A 654 -22.32 22.20 1.62
N THR A 655 -22.98 21.31 0.91
CA THR A 655 -24.38 21.47 0.46
C THR A 655 -25.29 20.54 1.25
N VAL A 656 -26.52 20.97 1.45
CA VAL A 656 -27.57 20.10 1.99
C VAL A 656 -28.26 19.39 0.84
N VAL A 657 -28.27 18.07 0.89
CA VAL A 657 -28.93 17.22 -0.08
C VAL A 657 -29.99 16.36 0.62
N SER A 658 -31.02 15.95 -0.11
CA SER A 658 -32.08 15.13 0.47
C SER A 658 -31.87 13.66 0.14
N ALA A 659 -31.89 12.81 1.16
CA ALA A 659 -32.01 11.37 0.99
C ALA A 659 -33.46 11.03 0.60
N LEU A 660 -33.63 10.21 -0.41
CA LEU A 660 -34.92 9.70 -0.86
C LEU A 660 -35.10 8.27 -0.33
N ASP A 661 -36.15 8.04 0.44
CA ASP A 661 -36.43 6.74 1.07
C ASP A 661 -35.21 6.16 1.81
N GLY A 662 -34.50 7.03 2.56
CA GLY A 662 -33.29 6.66 3.29
C GLY A 662 -32.05 6.38 2.42
N ARG A 663 -32.07 6.75 1.15
CA ARG A 663 -30.99 6.52 0.18
C ARG A 663 -30.43 7.85 -0.33
N LEU A 664 -29.11 7.94 -0.34
CA LEU A 664 -28.40 9.02 -1.03
C LEU A 664 -27.71 8.43 -2.28
N ARG A 665 -28.04 8.97 -3.43
CA ARG A 665 -27.30 8.73 -4.67
C ARG A 665 -26.37 9.90 -4.91
N LEU A 666 -25.05 9.64 -4.94
CA LEU A 666 -24.03 10.66 -5.00
C LEU A 666 -23.08 10.42 -6.17
N GLU A 667 -22.86 11.46 -6.97
CA GLU A 667 -21.84 11.47 -7.99
C GLU A 667 -20.50 11.94 -7.39
N LEU A 668 -19.45 11.17 -7.64
CA LEU A 668 -18.09 11.41 -7.18
C LEU A 668 -17.19 11.56 -8.40
N GLY A 669 -16.60 12.72 -8.59
CA GLY A 669 -15.56 12.93 -9.62
C GLY A 669 -14.34 12.02 -9.40
N PRO A 670 -13.38 12.00 -10.35
CA PRO A 670 -12.16 11.20 -10.25
C PRO A 670 -11.43 11.43 -8.92
N TYR A 671 -11.16 10.34 -8.19
CA TYR A 671 -10.49 10.32 -6.89
C TYR A 671 -11.12 11.22 -5.81
N ALA A 672 -12.36 11.64 -5.99
CA ALA A 672 -13.05 12.49 -5.03
C ALA A 672 -13.28 11.81 -3.70
N VAL A 673 -13.17 12.57 -2.61
CA VAL A 673 -13.54 12.13 -1.26
C VAL A 673 -14.71 12.96 -0.77
N ALA A 674 -15.78 12.30 -0.33
CA ALA A 674 -16.96 12.95 0.21
C ALA A 674 -17.10 12.68 1.71
N ARG A 675 -17.38 13.73 2.49
CA ARG A 675 -17.91 13.61 3.84
C ARG A 675 -19.41 13.85 3.80
N ILE A 676 -20.17 12.93 4.40
CA ILE A 676 -21.62 12.95 4.47
C ILE A 676 -22.02 12.88 5.94
N ASP A 677 -22.72 13.89 6.42
CA ASP A 677 -23.16 13.99 7.81
C ASP A 677 -24.69 14.03 7.87
N GLU A 678 -25.33 13.18 8.70
CA GLU A 678 -26.74 13.35 9.05
C GLU A 678 -26.93 14.65 9.85
N ALA A 679 -27.90 15.49 9.42
CA ALA A 679 -28.12 16.81 9.97
C ALA A 679 -28.74 16.80 11.39
#